data_60f8a51c62da21352ecca0ea143f0581
#
_entry.id   60f8a51c62da21352ecca0ea143f0581
#
_cell.length_a   1.000
_cell.length_b   1.000
_cell.length_c   1.000
_cell.angle_alpha   90.00
_cell.angle_beta   90.00
_cell.angle_gamma   90.00
#
_symmetry.space_group_name_H-M   'P 1'
#
loop_
_entity.id
_entity.type
_entity.pdbx_description
1 polymer ?
#
loop_
_entity_poly.entity_id
_entity_poly.type
_entity_poly.pdbx_seq_one_letter_code
_entity_poly.pdbx_strand_id
1 'polypeptide(L)'
;MKQVFQDARNAEITVEEVPAPKLLAGCVFVRTAASLVSAGTERASSEFAGKSLLQKARMRPDLVRDVLNKISRDGLMAAASAVRSRLDQPSALGYSSAGIVITVGEGITDINVGDRVACAGAGHAVHAEFACVPRLLVAKVPSESVSFDEAAFTTLGAVALHGVRNADAKLGDVVAVIGLGLLGQLTVQILKAAGCCVLGMDISSERADLALHLGADAVSTSASGFRDLCLQRSAGHGVDSVLIAAQSASNDPVNLAGAVARNRAVVVAVGTVAMDIPRRTFYEKELDFRVSRSYGPGRYDAAYEQKGIDYPIGYVRWTETRNMEAFLKLLADRKLDLQPLITHRFPITRARSAYDLITGKTPEPFLGVLVSYPQNASEDRHIRLSTDRRITAHQSVRIGLLGAGGFATRTLLPAMKRVRGIEMIVAGAATGAHARYAAQKFGFRSCTTDEKEVFSNPEVNTVVIATRHHLHAGQVISALRSGQHVFCEKPLCLNEAELKEIVAAHRDATSALLMVGFNRRFAPLAIRMKDFVHAAREPLAIHYRVNAGFIPADHWLHDPLQGGGRIVGEVCHFVDFLCFLTGSSPAEVETRSLPNPGWYSNDNVVCTLRFRDGSLGTISYLANGDGGFSKERIEVFGGGKIAVLDDFRRLELHGGGKNNIFRSRFTQDKGHRGEWEALVTAIQAGAESPINFDEIVNTMLATFALDESRCLGQPVRVRERELFNSDTPSATAGIDRAS
;
A
#
# COMPACT_ATOMS: atom_id res chain seq x y z
N MET A 1 15.08 10.63 11.80
CA MET A 1 15.88 10.39 10.57
C MET A 1 15.50 11.35 9.45
N LYS A 2 16.43 11.67 8.54
CA LYS A 2 16.15 12.44 7.32
C LYS A 2 15.68 11.53 6.19
N GLN A 3 14.72 12.04 5.40
CA GLN A 3 14.18 11.34 4.22
C GLN A 3 13.82 12.34 3.13
N VAL A 4 13.97 11.95 1.87
CA VAL A 4 13.68 12.77 0.69
C VAL A 4 12.25 12.52 0.23
N PHE A 5 11.52 13.62 -0.02
CA PHE A 5 10.14 13.60 -0.48
C PHE A 5 9.93 14.49 -1.70
N GLN A 6 8.90 14.14 -2.47
CA GLN A 6 8.39 14.96 -3.56
C GLN A 6 6.94 15.34 -3.29
N ASP A 7 6.62 16.62 -3.41
CA ASP A 7 5.24 17.11 -3.43
C ASP A 7 4.59 16.74 -4.78
N ALA A 8 3.47 16.04 -4.72
CA ALA A 8 2.77 15.58 -5.93
C ALA A 8 2.03 16.71 -6.69
N ARG A 9 1.96 17.94 -6.15
CA ARG A 9 1.30 19.09 -6.77
C ARG A 9 2.24 19.90 -7.64
N ASN A 10 3.44 20.19 -7.11
CA ASN A 10 4.39 21.13 -7.70
C ASN A 10 5.75 20.52 -8.01
N ALA A 11 5.93 19.21 -7.77
CA ALA A 11 7.18 18.47 -7.91
C ALA A 11 8.34 19.00 -7.05
N GLU A 12 8.04 19.79 -6.00
CA GLU A 12 9.08 20.27 -5.10
C GLU A 12 9.71 19.12 -4.33
N ILE A 13 11.04 19.12 -4.25
CA ILE A 13 11.83 18.14 -3.51
C ILE A 13 12.18 18.73 -2.15
N THR A 14 11.83 18.01 -1.09
CA THR A 14 12.15 18.37 0.29
C THR A 14 12.90 17.26 1.00
N VAL A 15 13.73 17.63 1.97
CA VAL A 15 14.35 16.71 2.92
C VAL A 15 13.73 16.99 4.26
N GLU A 16 13.00 16.02 4.80
CA GLU A 16 12.29 16.19 6.05
C GLU A 16 12.82 15.24 7.13
N GLU A 17 12.72 15.68 8.37
CA GLU A 17 12.91 14.84 9.53
C GLU A 17 11.65 14.05 9.82
N VAL A 18 11.74 12.71 9.80
CA VAL A 18 10.64 11.78 10.10
C VAL A 18 11.09 10.74 11.12
N PRO A 19 10.17 10.16 11.91
CA PRO A 19 10.51 9.01 12.76
C PRO A 19 11.14 7.87 11.95
N ALA A 20 12.13 7.17 12.52
CA ALA A 20 12.67 5.97 11.90
C ALA A 20 11.56 4.90 11.76
N PRO A 21 11.51 4.09 10.68
CA PRO A 21 10.44 3.13 10.46
C PRO A 21 10.42 2.03 11.54
N LYS A 22 9.22 1.49 11.82
CA LYS A 22 9.07 0.30 12.67
C LYS A 22 9.62 -0.92 11.92
N LEU A 23 10.37 -1.78 12.62
CA LEU A 23 10.75 -3.09 12.09
C LEU A 23 9.51 -3.98 11.98
N LEU A 24 9.31 -4.59 10.83
CA LEU A 24 8.21 -5.51 10.54
C LEU A 24 8.74 -6.95 10.44
N ALA A 25 7.89 -7.93 10.73
CA ALA A 25 8.19 -9.34 10.46
C ALA A 25 8.50 -9.53 8.95
N GLY A 26 9.44 -10.40 8.62
CA GLY A 26 9.90 -10.62 7.25
C GLY A 26 10.70 -9.48 6.62
N CYS A 27 11.05 -8.43 7.38
CA CYS A 27 11.80 -7.27 6.90
C CYS A 27 13.17 -7.12 7.58
N VAL A 28 14.10 -6.50 6.87
CA VAL A 28 15.44 -6.15 7.36
C VAL A 28 15.49 -4.65 7.61
N PHE A 29 15.96 -4.23 8.78
CA PHE A 29 16.17 -2.83 9.12
C PHE A 29 17.62 -2.44 8.81
N VAL A 30 17.78 -1.52 7.87
CA VAL A 30 19.06 -1.16 7.29
C VAL A 30 19.38 0.31 7.56
N ARG A 31 20.56 0.59 8.04
CA ARG A 31 21.15 1.94 8.03
C ARG A 31 21.78 2.16 6.67
N THR A 32 21.25 3.10 5.92
CA THR A 32 21.67 3.42 4.57
C THR A 32 23.04 4.12 4.60
N ALA A 33 23.95 3.69 3.73
CA ALA A 33 25.24 4.31 3.51
C ALA A 33 25.28 5.11 2.21
N ALA A 34 24.68 4.56 1.15
CA ALA A 34 24.56 5.21 -0.16
C ALA A 34 23.26 4.82 -0.84
N SER A 35 22.71 5.70 -1.66
CA SER A 35 21.59 5.38 -2.56
C SER A 35 21.77 6.05 -3.92
N LEU A 36 21.30 5.41 -4.98
CA LEU A 36 21.44 5.86 -6.36
C LEU A 36 20.16 6.53 -6.83
N VAL A 37 20.27 7.77 -7.31
CA VAL A 37 19.18 8.51 -7.95
C VAL A 37 19.00 8.01 -9.37
N SER A 38 17.83 7.51 -9.69
CA SER A 38 17.52 7.02 -11.04
C SER A 38 17.05 8.15 -11.95
N ALA A 39 17.97 8.66 -12.76
CA ALA A 39 17.70 9.78 -13.67
C ALA A 39 16.54 9.49 -14.65
N GLY A 40 16.34 8.25 -15.08
CA GLY A 40 15.24 7.88 -15.98
C GLY A 40 13.88 7.92 -15.26
N THR A 41 13.74 7.10 -14.21
CA THR A 41 12.46 6.89 -13.52
C THR A 41 12.06 8.09 -12.65
N GLU A 42 13.00 8.63 -11.87
CA GLU A 42 12.68 9.70 -10.93
C GLU A 42 12.53 11.05 -11.64
N ARG A 43 13.27 11.29 -12.72
CA ARG A 43 13.03 12.45 -13.60
C ARG A 43 11.63 12.40 -14.22
N ALA A 44 11.22 11.25 -14.78
CA ALA A 44 9.88 11.08 -15.35
C ALA A 44 8.78 11.30 -14.30
N SER A 45 8.99 10.81 -13.06
CA SER A 45 8.09 11.06 -11.94
C SER A 45 8.00 12.54 -11.58
N SER A 46 9.15 13.24 -11.54
CA SER A 46 9.22 14.67 -11.24
C SER A 46 8.57 15.52 -12.34
N GLU A 47 8.80 15.19 -13.59
CA GLU A 47 8.15 15.84 -14.73
C GLU A 47 6.63 15.63 -14.71
N PHE A 48 6.16 14.43 -14.39
CA PHE A 48 4.73 14.14 -14.24
C PHE A 48 4.12 14.92 -13.06
N ALA A 49 4.79 14.97 -11.91
CA ALA A 49 4.32 15.71 -10.73
C ALA A 49 4.21 17.22 -11.02
N GLY A 50 5.09 17.81 -11.83
CA GLY A 50 5.07 19.23 -12.23
C GLY A 50 3.98 19.60 -13.24
N LYS A 51 3.31 18.63 -13.88
CA LYS A 51 2.26 18.90 -14.89
C LYS A 51 0.95 19.38 -14.24
N SER A 52 0.19 20.20 -15.00
CA SER A 52 -1.15 20.63 -14.59
C SER A 52 -2.11 19.44 -14.45
N LEU A 53 -3.19 19.59 -13.65
CA LEU A 53 -4.19 18.54 -13.46
C LEU A 53 -4.80 18.06 -14.79
N LEU A 54 -5.00 18.96 -15.75
CA LEU A 54 -5.51 18.62 -17.09
C LEU A 54 -4.51 17.77 -17.88
N GLN A 55 -3.23 18.08 -17.80
CA GLN A 55 -2.17 17.30 -18.45
C GLN A 55 -2.02 15.92 -17.78
N LYS A 56 -2.06 15.86 -16.44
CA LYS A 56 -2.07 14.60 -15.70
C LYS A 56 -3.26 13.70 -16.07
N ALA A 57 -4.44 14.31 -16.22
CA ALA A 57 -5.66 13.60 -16.63
C ALA A 57 -5.54 13.03 -18.06
N ARG A 58 -4.98 13.77 -19.00
CA ARG A 58 -4.75 13.27 -20.36
C ARG A 58 -3.75 12.11 -20.42
N MET A 59 -2.74 12.11 -19.56
CA MET A 59 -1.73 11.05 -19.51
C MET A 59 -2.19 9.80 -18.78
N ARG A 60 -3.19 9.90 -17.89
CA ARG A 60 -3.71 8.81 -17.07
C ARG A 60 -5.25 8.74 -17.15
N PRO A 61 -5.80 8.32 -18.31
CA PRO A 61 -7.24 8.18 -18.50
C PRO A 61 -7.88 7.14 -17.56
N ASP A 62 -7.09 6.17 -17.12
CA ASP A 62 -7.47 5.19 -16.09
C ASP A 62 -7.87 5.89 -14.77
N LEU A 63 -7.02 6.80 -14.27
CA LEU A 63 -7.32 7.55 -13.05
C LEU A 63 -8.52 8.50 -13.21
N VAL A 64 -8.73 9.03 -14.42
CA VAL A 64 -9.90 9.86 -14.71
C VAL A 64 -11.18 9.03 -14.61
N ARG A 65 -11.17 7.81 -15.17
CA ARG A 65 -12.31 6.88 -15.07
C ARG A 65 -12.60 6.55 -13.61
N ASP A 66 -11.58 6.29 -12.79
CA ASP A 66 -11.75 6.02 -11.35
C ASP A 66 -12.38 7.22 -10.62
N VAL A 67 -11.96 8.45 -10.95
CA VAL A 67 -12.54 9.67 -10.39
C VAL A 67 -13.98 9.84 -10.82
N LEU A 68 -14.33 9.60 -12.10
CA LEU A 68 -15.70 9.67 -12.61
C LEU A 68 -16.60 8.63 -11.93
N ASN A 69 -16.13 7.39 -11.80
CA ASN A 69 -16.83 6.34 -11.06
C ASN A 69 -17.06 6.74 -9.60
N LYS A 70 -16.06 7.38 -8.97
CA LYS A 70 -16.18 7.88 -7.60
C LYS A 70 -17.15 9.06 -7.49
N ILE A 71 -17.20 9.95 -8.48
CA ILE A 71 -18.20 11.05 -8.54
C ILE A 71 -19.60 10.47 -8.62
N SER A 72 -19.82 9.48 -9.49
CA SER A 72 -21.12 8.81 -9.62
C SER A 72 -21.57 8.16 -8.32
N ARG A 73 -20.63 7.49 -7.62
CA ARG A 73 -20.92 6.72 -6.40
C ARG A 73 -21.02 7.57 -5.14
N ASP A 74 -19.98 8.39 -4.88
CA ASP A 74 -19.78 9.10 -3.62
C ASP A 74 -20.13 10.60 -3.70
N GLY A 75 -20.31 11.13 -4.91
CA GLY A 75 -20.59 12.54 -5.21
C GLY A 75 -19.32 13.37 -5.48
N LEU A 76 -19.51 14.53 -6.12
CA LEU A 76 -18.44 15.41 -6.59
C LEU A 76 -17.51 15.87 -5.45
N MET A 77 -18.07 16.26 -4.31
CA MET A 77 -17.28 16.76 -3.17
C MET A 77 -16.40 15.67 -2.53
N ALA A 78 -16.91 14.44 -2.42
CA ALA A 78 -16.16 13.32 -1.89
C ALA A 78 -15.04 12.89 -2.85
N ALA A 79 -15.31 12.87 -4.15
CA ALA A 79 -14.30 12.59 -5.17
C ALA A 79 -13.22 13.68 -5.20
N ALA A 80 -13.59 14.97 -5.18
CA ALA A 80 -12.64 16.08 -5.13
C ALA A 80 -11.76 16.04 -3.86
N SER A 81 -12.35 15.72 -2.70
CA SER A 81 -11.61 15.54 -1.45
C SER A 81 -10.62 14.39 -1.53
N ALA A 82 -11.01 13.26 -2.14
CA ALA A 82 -10.12 12.09 -2.30
C ALA A 82 -8.93 12.40 -3.24
N VAL A 83 -9.17 13.10 -4.35
CA VAL A 83 -8.12 13.56 -5.27
C VAL A 83 -7.17 14.51 -4.54
N ARG A 84 -7.72 15.51 -3.84
CA ARG A 84 -6.92 16.47 -3.06
C ARG A 84 -6.07 15.75 -2.00
N SER A 85 -6.65 14.83 -1.24
CA SER A 85 -5.94 14.08 -0.20
C SER A 85 -4.81 13.21 -0.78
N ARG A 86 -4.97 12.66 -1.99
CA ARG A 86 -3.93 11.91 -2.68
C ARG A 86 -2.79 12.81 -3.17
N LEU A 87 -3.11 14.00 -3.63
CA LEU A 87 -2.12 15.00 -4.06
C LEU A 87 -1.41 15.68 -2.89
N ASP A 88 -2.06 15.74 -1.70
CA ASP A 88 -1.48 16.32 -0.49
C ASP A 88 -0.41 15.43 0.15
N GLN A 89 -0.42 14.13 -0.14
CA GLN A 89 0.51 13.20 0.48
C GLN A 89 1.85 13.21 -0.25
N PRO A 90 2.95 13.59 0.42
CA PRO A 90 4.28 13.55 -0.19
C PRO A 90 4.67 12.14 -0.59
N SER A 91 5.31 11.99 -1.75
CA SER A 91 5.83 10.71 -2.22
C SER A 91 7.28 10.55 -1.77
N ALA A 92 7.61 9.43 -1.12
CA ALA A 92 8.98 9.08 -0.84
C ALA A 92 9.71 8.74 -2.15
N LEU A 93 10.92 9.25 -2.33
CA LEU A 93 11.74 9.03 -3.52
C LEU A 93 12.82 7.98 -3.26
N GLY A 94 13.33 7.38 -4.33
CA GLY A 94 14.35 6.34 -4.30
C GLY A 94 13.80 4.92 -4.32
N TYR A 95 14.63 3.99 -4.85
CA TYR A 95 14.32 2.57 -4.89
C TYR A 95 15.58 1.68 -5.01
N SER A 96 16.78 2.25 -4.85
CA SER A 96 18.05 1.55 -4.93
C SER A 96 19.00 2.13 -3.89
N SER A 97 19.37 1.34 -2.89
CA SER A 97 20.24 1.76 -1.79
C SER A 97 21.15 0.64 -1.33
N ALA A 98 22.19 0.97 -0.56
CA ALA A 98 23.06 0.02 0.09
C ALA A 98 23.39 0.50 1.51
N GLY A 99 23.63 -0.44 2.42
CA GLY A 99 23.91 -0.10 3.81
C GLY A 99 24.25 -1.31 4.66
N ILE A 100 24.10 -1.12 5.98
CA ILE A 100 24.44 -2.12 7.00
C ILE A 100 23.14 -2.51 7.72
N VAL A 101 22.96 -3.81 7.93
CA VAL A 101 21.85 -4.37 8.70
C VAL A 101 22.01 -4.04 10.17
N ILE A 102 21.04 -3.37 10.75
CA ILE A 102 20.99 -3.01 12.17
C ILE A 102 20.19 -4.02 12.97
N THR A 103 19.07 -4.49 12.40
CA THR A 103 18.18 -5.46 13.05
C THR A 103 17.45 -6.25 11.97
N VAL A 104 17.09 -7.50 12.28
CA VAL A 104 16.29 -8.38 11.42
C VAL A 104 14.93 -8.67 12.06
N GLY A 105 13.88 -8.69 11.25
CA GLY A 105 12.55 -9.05 11.68
C GLY A 105 12.35 -10.55 11.85
N GLU A 106 11.28 -10.92 12.51
CA GLU A 106 10.88 -12.31 12.69
C GLU A 106 10.76 -13.04 11.33
N GLY A 107 11.19 -14.31 11.29
CA GLY A 107 11.15 -15.18 10.10
C GLY A 107 12.35 -15.04 9.16
N ILE A 108 13.33 -14.17 9.44
CA ILE A 108 14.56 -14.05 8.67
C ILE A 108 15.68 -14.84 9.32
N THR A 109 16.28 -15.78 8.57
CA THR A 109 17.32 -16.67 9.09
C THR A 109 18.65 -16.58 8.32
N ASP A 110 18.67 -15.94 7.18
CA ASP A 110 19.79 -15.93 6.23
C ASP A 110 20.47 -14.55 6.12
N ILE A 111 19.99 -13.53 6.82
CA ILE A 111 20.59 -12.20 6.98
C ILE A 111 20.90 -11.98 8.46
N ASN A 112 22.08 -11.41 8.75
CA ASN A 112 22.53 -11.13 10.11
C ASN A 112 22.75 -9.64 10.35
N VAL A 113 22.70 -9.23 11.62
CA VAL A 113 23.12 -7.88 12.04
C VAL A 113 24.59 -7.67 11.67
N GLY A 114 24.90 -6.52 11.10
CA GLY A 114 26.22 -6.18 10.60
C GLY A 114 26.48 -6.58 9.15
N ASP A 115 25.62 -7.40 8.52
CA ASP A 115 25.75 -7.72 7.10
C ASP A 115 25.68 -6.45 6.26
N ARG A 116 26.54 -6.36 5.25
CA ARG A 116 26.49 -5.34 4.20
C ARG A 116 25.51 -5.78 3.14
N VAL A 117 24.55 -4.93 2.80
CA VAL A 117 23.45 -5.29 1.90
C VAL A 117 23.18 -4.22 0.87
N ALA A 118 22.70 -4.66 -0.30
CA ALA A 118 22.02 -3.83 -1.28
C ALA A 118 20.51 -4.05 -1.19
N CYS A 119 19.75 -2.98 -1.30
CA CYS A 119 18.30 -2.96 -1.14
C CYS A 119 17.62 -2.41 -2.39
N ALA A 120 16.49 -3.00 -2.75
CA ALA A 120 15.66 -2.59 -3.88
C ALA A 120 14.23 -2.28 -3.45
N GLY A 121 13.47 -1.66 -4.34
CA GLY A 121 12.02 -1.48 -4.21
C GLY A 121 11.59 -0.06 -3.89
N ALA A 122 10.69 0.45 -4.73
CA ALA A 122 10.03 1.75 -4.50
C ALA A 122 9.15 1.67 -3.23
N GLY A 123 9.30 2.65 -2.36
CA GLY A 123 8.64 2.66 -1.05
C GLY A 123 9.38 1.88 0.05
N HIS A 124 10.40 1.10 -0.29
CA HIS A 124 11.24 0.32 0.63
C HIS A 124 12.67 0.84 0.69
N ALA A 125 13.43 0.75 -0.42
CA ALA A 125 14.79 1.25 -0.52
C ALA A 125 14.84 2.73 -0.92
N VAL A 126 14.14 3.56 -0.16
CA VAL A 126 13.98 5.00 -0.41
C VAL A 126 15.24 5.79 -0.01
N HIS A 127 15.33 7.04 -0.47
CA HIS A 127 16.38 7.96 -0.03
C HIS A 127 16.12 8.44 1.40
N ALA A 128 16.54 7.63 2.37
CA ALA A 128 16.38 7.87 3.80
C ALA A 128 17.58 7.30 4.58
N GLU A 129 17.85 7.85 5.75
CA GLU A 129 18.93 7.38 6.64
C GLU A 129 18.73 5.95 7.12
N PHE A 130 17.46 5.50 7.25
CA PHE A 130 17.10 4.13 7.60
C PHE A 130 15.97 3.63 6.69
N ALA A 131 16.01 2.33 6.39
CA ALA A 131 14.98 1.65 5.59
C ALA A 131 14.58 0.33 6.25
N CYS A 132 13.28 0.01 6.21
CA CYS A 132 12.74 -1.31 6.56
C CYS A 132 12.33 -2.00 5.26
N VAL A 133 13.12 -3.00 4.85
CA VAL A 133 13.06 -3.60 3.51
C VAL A 133 12.67 -5.07 3.60
N PRO A 134 11.65 -5.54 2.86
CA PRO A 134 11.29 -6.96 2.81
C PRO A 134 12.46 -7.84 2.37
N ARG A 135 12.53 -9.06 2.93
CA ARG A 135 13.69 -9.96 2.74
C ARG A 135 14.05 -10.19 1.28
N LEU A 136 13.08 -10.42 0.40
CA LEU A 136 13.35 -10.72 -1.01
C LEU A 136 13.72 -9.49 -1.86
N LEU A 137 13.73 -8.30 -1.26
CA LEU A 137 14.27 -7.07 -1.86
C LEU A 137 15.67 -6.72 -1.31
N VAL A 138 16.31 -7.63 -0.59
CA VAL A 138 17.64 -7.44 0.02
C VAL A 138 18.59 -8.51 -0.49
N ALA A 139 19.76 -8.10 -0.98
CA ALA A 139 20.86 -8.99 -1.38
C ALA A 139 22.14 -8.67 -0.59
N LYS A 140 22.84 -9.71 -0.10
CA LYS A 140 24.12 -9.52 0.61
C LYS A 140 25.20 -9.03 -0.36
N VAL A 141 26.01 -8.10 0.08
CA VAL A 141 27.23 -7.70 -0.61
C VAL A 141 28.31 -8.75 -0.34
N PRO A 142 28.76 -9.52 -1.35
CA PRO A 142 29.53 -10.74 -1.13
C PRO A 142 31.01 -10.49 -0.76
N SER A 143 31.49 -9.26 -0.88
CA SER A 143 32.90 -8.90 -0.63
C SER A 143 33.00 -7.49 -0.08
N GLU A 144 33.93 -7.28 0.87
CA GLU A 144 34.27 -5.94 1.36
C GLU A 144 34.90 -5.06 0.29
N SER A 145 35.45 -5.66 -0.76
CA SER A 145 36.01 -4.95 -1.91
C SER A 145 34.96 -4.18 -2.76
N VAL A 146 33.67 -4.51 -2.61
CA VAL A 146 32.57 -3.77 -3.20
C VAL A 146 32.16 -2.65 -2.24
N SER A 147 32.31 -1.42 -2.64
CA SER A 147 31.92 -0.25 -1.84
C SER A 147 30.40 -0.11 -1.74
N PHE A 148 29.88 0.67 -0.76
CA PHE A 148 28.45 0.99 -0.71
C PHE A 148 27.99 1.84 -1.90
N ASP A 149 28.87 2.68 -2.43
CA ASP A 149 28.62 3.45 -3.64
C ASP A 149 28.34 2.51 -4.83
N GLU A 150 29.18 1.49 -5.02
CA GLU A 150 28.96 0.47 -6.07
C GLU A 150 27.74 -0.40 -5.79
N ALA A 151 27.55 -0.84 -4.54
CA ALA A 151 26.40 -1.65 -4.15
C ALA A 151 25.05 -0.91 -4.33
N ALA A 152 25.04 0.43 -4.24
CA ALA A 152 23.85 1.23 -4.49
C ALA A 152 23.33 1.14 -5.95
N PHE A 153 24.16 0.69 -6.91
CA PHE A 153 23.74 0.45 -8.30
C PHE A 153 22.99 -0.86 -8.50
N THR A 154 22.90 -1.71 -7.49
CA THR A 154 22.43 -3.10 -7.63
C THR A 154 21.06 -3.20 -8.29
N THR A 155 20.10 -2.35 -7.94
CA THR A 155 18.77 -2.40 -8.58
C THR A 155 18.84 -2.08 -10.07
N LEU A 156 19.58 -1.06 -10.49
CA LEU A 156 19.75 -0.71 -11.90
C LEU A 156 20.59 -1.75 -12.63
N GLY A 157 21.60 -2.31 -11.97
CA GLY A 157 22.38 -3.43 -12.48
C GLY A 157 21.52 -4.68 -12.73
N ALA A 158 20.61 -4.97 -11.82
CA ALA A 158 19.64 -6.06 -11.98
C ALA A 158 18.65 -5.81 -13.14
N VAL A 159 18.26 -4.53 -13.38
CA VAL A 159 17.46 -4.14 -14.56
C VAL A 159 18.25 -4.43 -15.86
N ALA A 160 19.52 -4.00 -15.92
CA ALA A 160 20.37 -4.25 -17.09
C ALA A 160 20.57 -5.77 -17.31
N LEU A 161 20.85 -6.51 -16.23
CA LEU A 161 21.06 -7.95 -16.28
C LEU A 161 19.79 -8.72 -16.72
N HIS A 162 18.61 -8.27 -16.26
CA HIS A 162 17.34 -8.84 -16.72
C HIS A 162 17.11 -8.56 -18.21
N GLY A 163 17.47 -7.38 -18.69
CA GLY A 163 17.45 -7.04 -20.13
C GLY A 163 18.34 -7.98 -20.94
N VAL A 164 19.58 -8.21 -20.50
CA VAL A 164 20.55 -9.12 -21.15
C VAL A 164 20.01 -10.56 -21.17
N ARG A 165 19.39 -11.02 -20.08
CA ARG A 165 18.76 -12.36 -20.04
C ARG A 165 17.58 -12.48 -21.01
N ASN A 166 16.77 -11.42 -21.14
CA ASN A 166 15.67 -11.40 -22.11
C ASN A 166 16.14 -11.33 -23.56
N ALA A 167 17.38 -10.90 -23.80
CA ALA A 167 17.99 -10.91 -25.13
C ALA A 167 18.50 -12.31 -25.55
N ASP A 168 18.49 -13.27 -24.62
CA ASP A 168 19.08 -14.62 -24.83
C ASP A 168 20.54 -14.56 -25.31
N ALA A 169 21.29 -13.49 -24.96
CA ALA A 169 22.65 -13.24 -25.40
C ALA A 169 23.61 -14.35 -24.93
N LYS A 170 24.40 -14.89 -25.85
CA LYS A 170 25.31 -16.01 -25.63
C LYS A 170 26.76 -15.62 -25.94
N LEU A 171 27.68 -16.45 -25.46
CA LEU A 171 29.11 -16.32 -25.79
C LEU A 171 29.33 -16.26 -27.30
N GLY A 172 29.99 -15.21 -27.77
CA GLY A 172 30.30 -14.96 -29.17
C GLY A 172 29.24 -14.22 -29.98
N ASP A 173 28.06 -13.98 -29.44
CA ASP A 173 27.02 -13.17 -30.11
C ASP A 173 27.50 -11.74 -30.33
N VAL A 174 27.08 -11.16 -31.46
CA VAL A 174 27.19 -9.71 -31.73
C VAL A 174 25.93 -9.01 -31.25
N VAL A 175 26.07 -8.17 -30.24
CA VAL A 175 24.92 -7.52 -29.57
C VAL A 175 24.99 -6.00 -29.72
N ALA A 176 23.89 -5.39 -30.15
CA ALA A 176 23.74 -3.95 -30.26
C ALA A 176 23.09 -3.36 -28.99
N VAL A 177 23.65 -2.26 -28.47
CA VAL A 177 23.06 -1.48 -27.36
C VAL A 177 22.74 -0.07 -27.86
N ILE A 178 21.46 0.26 -27.91
CA ILE A 178 20.96 1.59 -28.34
C ILE A 178 20.62 2.44 -27.11
N GLY A 179 21.36 3.52 -26.91
CA GLY A 179 21.32 4.36 -25.72
C GLY A 179 22.39 3.97 -24.71
N LEU A 180 23.42 4.82 -24.57
CA LEU A 180 24.59 4.59 -23.70
C LEU A 180 24.55 5.52 -22.46
N GLY A 181 23.35 5.78 -21.95
CA GLY A 181 23.16 6.33 -20.61
C GLY A 181 23.58 5.33 -19.53
N LEU A 182 23.33 5.62 -18.26
CA LEU A 182 23.76 4.78 -17.15
C LEU A 182 23.37 3.29 -17.33
N LEU A 183 22.12 3.02 -17.70
CA LEU A 183 21.64 1.67 -17.96
C LEU A 183 22.34 1.01 -19.14
N GLY A 184 22.60 1.76 -20.23
CA GLY A 184 23.34 1.27 -21.39
C GLY A 184 24.78 0.94 -21.06
N GLN A 185 25.49 1.78 -20.27
CA GLN A 185 26.85 1.51 -19.82
C GLN A 185 26.95 0.23 -18.96
N LEU A 186 25.97 0.01 -18.06
CA LEU A 186 25.87 -1.24 -17.28
C LEU A 186 25.64 -2.43 -18.21
N THR A 187 24.75 -2.29 -19.19
CA THR A 187 24.42 -3.33 -20.18
C THR A 187 25.65 -3.72 -21.01
N VAL A 188 26.43 -2.75 -21.49
CA VAL A 188 27.68 -2.99 -22.23
C VAL A 188 28.63 -3.86 -21.41
N GLN A 189 28.92 -3.49 -20.17
CA GLN A 189 29.83 -4.23 -19.32
C GLN A 189 29.34 -5.64 -19.00
N ILE A 190 28.03 -5.82 -18.73
CA ILE A 190 27.43 -7.13 -18.48
C ILE A 190 27.54 -8.05 -19.71
N LEU A 191 27.28 -7.54 -20.91
CA LEU A 191 27.45 -8.26 -22.17
C LEU A 191 28.90 -8.64 -22.42
N LYS A 192 29.85 -7.76 -22.13
CA LYS A 192 31.27 -8.07 -22.22
C LYS A 192 31.66 -9.16 -21.23
N ALA A 193 31.18 -9.11 -20.00
CA ALA A 193 31.39 -10.16 -19.00
C ALA A 193 30.77 -11.51 -19.43
N ALA A 194 29.72 -11.49 -20.25
CA ALA A 194 29.10 -12.67 -20.87
C ALA A 194 29.84 -13.17 -22.13
N GLY A 195 30.88 -12.47 -22.59
CA GLY A 195 31.70 -12.85 -23.75
C GLY A 195 31.08 -12.48 -25.11
N CYS A 196 30.20 -11.49 -25.16
CA CYS A 196 29.63 -10.97 -26.38
C CYS A 196 30.55 -9.93 -27.07
N CYS A 197 30.41 -9.79 -28.40
CA CYS A 197 30.87 -8.63 -29.15
C CYS A 197 29.82 -7.52 -29.02
N VAL A 198 30.16 -6.37 -28.41
CA VAL A 198 29.20 -5.32 -28.04
C VAL A 198 29.37 -4.09 -28.88
N LEU A 199 28.31 -3.71 -29.58
CA LEU A 199 28.25 -2.50 -30.40
C LEU A 199 27.33 -1.47 -29.76
N GLY A 200 27.82 -0.24 -29.54
CA GLY A 200 27.10 0.81 -28.84
C GLY A 200 26.66 1.95 -29.74
N MET A 201 25.47 2.51 -29.45
CA MET A 201 24.97 3.71 -30.14
C MET A 201 24.41 4.72 -29.12
N ASP A 202 24.94 5.96 -29.18
CA ASP A 202 24.34 7.12 -28.49
C ASP A 202 24.62 8.40 -29.32
N ILE A 203 23.75 9.40 -29.23
CA ILE A 203 23.92 10.70 -29.87
C ILE A 203 25.01 11.55 -29.21
N SER A 204 25.39 11.25 -27.96
CA SER A 204 26.47 11.87 -27.22
C SER A 204 27.79 11.14 -27.49
N SER A 205 28.79 11.87 -28.02
CA SER A 205 30.15 11.35 -28.21
C SER A 205 30.79 10.94 -26.87
N GLU A 206 30.59 11.75 -25.83
CA GLU A 206 31.15 11.48 -24.48
C GLU A 206 30.67 10.14 -23.93
N ARG A 207 29.39 9.82 -24.10
CA ARG A 207 28.81 8.53 -23.68
C ARG A 207 29.30 7.37 -24.56
N ALA A 208 29.47 7.60 -25.85
CA ALA A 208 30.02 6.64 -26.78
C ALA A 208 31.47 6.30 -26.43
N ASP A 209 32.31 7.31 -26.20
CA ASP A 209 33.71 7.17 -25.81
C ASP A 209 33.83 6.42 -24.44
N LEU A 210 32.97 6.76 -23.51
CA LEU A 210 32.90 6.04 -22.23
C LEU A 210 32.55 4.57 -22.42
N ALA A 211 31.62 4.25 -23.31
CA ALA A 211 31.25 2.84 -23.59
C ALA A 211 32.42 2.06 -24.20
N LEU A 212 33.25 2.69 -25.08
CA LEU A 212 34.50 2.09 -25.56
C LEU A 212 35.47 1.81 -24.41
N HIS A 213 35.65 2.80 -23.51
CA HIS A 213 36.52 2.63 -22.35
C HIS A 213 36.04 1.49 -21.45
N LEU A 214 34.74 1.31 -21.30
CA LEU A 214 34.10 0.27 -20.49
C LEU A 214 33.92 -1.07 -21.22
N GLY A 215 34.49 -1.22 -22.42
CA GLY A 215 34.64 -2.49 -23.10
C GLY A 215 33.73 -2.72 -24.30
N ALA A 216 32.99 -1.74 -24.80
CA ALA A 216 32.33 -1.88 -26.11
C ALA A 216 33.37 -2.09 -27.22
N ASP A 217 33.10 -2.99 -28.14
CA ASP A 217 34.05 -3.29 -29.23
C ASP A 217 34.04 -2.22 -30.33
N ALA A 218 32.96 -1.51 -30.49
CA ALA A 218 32.86 -0.32 -31.34
C ALA A 218 31.57 0.47 -31.00
N VAL A 219 31.57 1.75 -31.35
CA VAL A 219 30.45 2.66 -31.12
C VAL A 219 30.19 3.55 -32.32
N SER A 220 29.00 4.12 -32.41
CA SER A 220 28.66 5.16 -33.37
C SER A 220 27.74 6.21 -32.72
N THR A 221 27.85 7.45 -33.18
CA THR A 221 27.01 8.58 -32.74
C THR A 221 25.89 8.92 -33.75
N SER A 222 25.79 8.18 -34.85
CA SER A 222 24.74 8.34 -35.84
C SER A 222 24.06 7.02 -36.20
N ALA A 223 22.78 7.07 -36.50
CA ALA A 223 22.01 5.87 -36.87
C ALA A 223 22.51 5.19 -38.15
N SER A 224 22.95 5.98 -39.17
CA SER A 224 23.53 5.45 -40.41
C SER A 224 24.87 4.78 -40.15
N GLY A 225 25.78 5.44 -39.46
CA GLY A 225 27.10 4.89 -39.13
C GLY A 225 26.96 3.64 -38.22
N PHE A 226 25.98 3.61 -37.31
CA PHE A 226 25.71 2.44 -36.47
C PHE A 226 25.22 1.26 -37.30
N ARG A 227 24.37 1.47 -38.28
CA ARG A 227 23.90 0.44 -39.19
C ARG A 227 25.07 -0.18 -39.98
N ASP A 228 25.93 0.67 -40.55
CA ASP A 228 27.09 0.20 -41.30
C ASP A 228 28.06 -0.57 -40.41
N LEU A 229 28.29 -0.09 -39.18
CA LEU A 229 29.10 -0.74 -38.18
C LEU A 229 28.54 -2.13 -37.81
N CYS A 230 27.22 -2.25 -37.57
CA CYS A 230 26.58 -3.51 -37.27
C CYS A 230 26.72 -4.54 -38.40
N LEU A 231 26.53 -4.09 -39.66
CA LEU A 231 26.70 -4.95 -40.83
C LEU A 231 28.17 -5.40 -41.01
N GLN A 232 29.11 -4.48 -40.82
CA GLN A 232 30.54 -4.80 -40.90
C GLN A 232 30.94 -5.83 -39.85
N ARG A 233 30.54 -5.65 -38.61
CA ARG A 233 30.92 -6.54 -37.49
C ARG A 233 30.21 -7.87 -37.50
N SER A 234 29.11 -8.02 -38.23
CA SER A 234 28.32 -9.23 -38.37
C SER A 234 28.45 -9.91 -39.73
N ALA A 235 29.53 -9.60 -40.50
CA ALA A 235 29.74 -10.11 -41.83
C ALA A 235 28.54 -9.92 -42.80
N GLY A 236 27.83 -8.82 -42.68
CA GLY A 236 26.65 -8.44 -43.47
C GLY A 236 25.32 -9.02 -43.04
N HIS A 237 25.30 -9.89 -42.02
CA HIS A 237 24.08 -10.59 -41.57
C HIS A 237 23.18 -9.74 -40.66
N GLY A 238 23.72 -8.77 -39.95
CA GLY A 238 23.10 -8.04 -38.84
C GLY A 238 23.39 -8.68 -37.47
N VAL A 239 23.04 -8.01 -36.38
CA VAL A 239 23.37 -8.42 -35.02
C VAL A 239 22.41 -9.47 -34.46
N ASP A 240 22.91 -10.34 -33.56
CA ASP A 240 22.17 -11.46 -32.96
C ASP A 240 21.04 -10.97 -32.03
N SER A 241 21.28 -9.90 -31.29
CA SER A 241 20.25 -9.26 -30.45
C SER A 241 20.48 -7.76 -30.31
N VAL A 242 19.41 -7.02 -29.98
CA VAL A 242 19.43 -5.58 -29.78
C VAL A 242 18.78 -5.24 -28.44
N LEU A 243 19.49 -4.52 -27.57
CA LEU A 243 18.94 -3.96 -26.33
C LEU A 243 18.73 -2.44 -26.48
N ILE A 244 17.50 -2.00 -26.31
CA ILE A 244 17.15 -0.58 -26.35
C ILE A 244 17.12 -0.06 -24.91
N ALA A 245 18.19 0.64 -24.48
CA ALA A 245 18.34 1.25 -23.16
C ALA A 245 18.05 2.76 -23.18
N ALA A 246 17.67 3.28 -24.34
CA ALA A 246 17.37 4.71 -24.54
C ALA A 246 16.04 5.12 -23.89
N GLN A 247 15.93 6.41 -23.57
CA GLN A 247 14.66 7.07 -23.24
C GLN A 247 14.33 8.04 -24.38
N SER A 248 13.23 7.77 -25.11
CA SER A 248 12.81 8.59 -26.25
C SER A 248 11.30 8.53 -26.44
N ALA A 249 10.70 9.68 -26.78
CA ALA A 249 9.30 9.72 -27.21
C ALA A 249 9.13 9.30 -28.69
N SER A 250 10.23 9.21 -29.45
CA SER A 250 10.25 8.83 -30.85
C SER A 250 10.35 7.30 -31.00
N ASN A 251 9.91 6.78 -32.15
CA ASN A 251 10.04 5.36 -32.52
C ASN A 251 11.41 5.03 -33.17
N ASP A 252 12.31 6.01 -33.31
CA ASP A 252 13.60 5.83 -33.98
C ASP A 252 14.45 4.70 -33.38
N PRO A 253 14.53 4.52 -32.04
CA PRO A 253 15.28 3.39 -31.47
C PRO A 253 14.73 2.02 -31.89
N VAL A 254 13.41 1.87 -32.00
CA VAL A 254 12.75 0.63 -32.43
C VAL A 254 12.97 0.38 -33.92
N ASN A 255 12.87 1.44 -34.73
CA ASN A 255 13.15 1.39 -36.16
C ASN A 255 14.62 1.00 -36.43
N LEU A 256 15.56 1.61 -35.71
CA LEU A 256 16.98 1.29 -35.81
C LEU A 256 17.27 -0.15 -35.37
N ALA A 257 16.67 -0.60 -34.27
CA ALA A 257 16.82 -1.98 -33.80
C ALA A 257 16.39 -2.98 -34.87
N GLY A 258 15.23 -2.79 -35.49
CA GLY A 258 14.77 -3.64 -36.60
C GLY A 258 15.67 -3.58 -37.82
N ALA A 259 16.28 -2.42 -38.11
CA ALA A 259 17.17 -2.27 -39.26
C ALA A 259 18.50 -3.01 -39.10
N VAL A 260 19.11 -2.99 -37.88
CA VAL A 260 20.43 -3.62 -37.60
C VAL A 260 20.36 -5.08 -37.22
N ALA A 261 19.20 -5.57 -36.79
CA ALA A 261 18.99 -6.96 -36.39
C ALA A 261 19.09 -7.91 -37.58
N ARG A 262 19.69 -9.11 -37.39
CA ARG A 262 19.62 -10.18 -38.36
C ARG A 262 18.23 -10.83 -38.41
N ASN A 263 18.02 -11.75 -39.33
CA ASN A 263 16.82 -12.61 -39.34
C ASN A 263 16.72 -13.39 -38.02
N ARG A 264 15.55 -13.47 -37.44
CA ARG A 264 15.24 -14.16 -36.19
C ARG A 264 16.01 -13.63 -34.95
N ALA A 265 16.45 -12.40 -35.00
CA ALA A 265 17.09 -11.75 -33.85
C ALA A 265 16.06 -11.36 -32.78
N VAL A 266 16.56 -11.19 -31.56
CA VAL A 266 15.76 -10.71 -30.42
C VAL A 266 15.99 -9.21 -30.22
N VAL A 267 14.91 -8.45 -30.14
CA VAL A 267 14.92 -7.01 -29.80
C VAL A 267 14.29 -6.83 -28.42
N VAL A 268 15.03 -6.25 -27.47
CA VAL A 268 14.57 -6.06 -26.09
C VAL A 268 14.43 -4.59 -25.77
N ALA A 269 13.23 -4.14 -25.46
CA ALA A 269 13.00 -2.81 -24.90
C ALA A 269 13.20 -2.83 -23.37
N VAL A 270 14.27 -2.19 -22.90
CA VAL A 270 14.61 -2.02 -21.48
C VAL A 270 14.30 -0.58 -21.03
N GLY A 271 14.66 0.38 -21.86
CA GLY A 271 14.35 1.81 -21.65
C GLY A 271 12.91 2.17 -22.03
N THR A 272 12.57 3.42 -21.82
CA THR A 272 11.23 3.95 -22.15
C THR A 272 11.25 4.55 -23.54
N VAL A 273 10.71 3.83 -24.53
CA VAL A 273 10.61 4.26 -25.92
C VAL A 273 9.20 4.10 -26.45
N ALA A 274 8.86 4.80 -27.54
CA ALA A 274 7.66 4.47 -28.30
C ALA A 274 7.79 3.05 -28.86
N MET A 275 6.70 2.27 -28.82
CA MET A 275 6.66 0.86 -29.25
C MET A 275 5.68 0.67 -30.40
N ASP A 276 5.80 1.50 -31.43
CA ASP A 276 5.09 1.31 -32.68
C ASP A 276 5.93 0.38 -33.57
N ILE A 277 5.59 -0.92 -33.53
CA ILE A 277 6.39 -1.98 -34.18
C ILE A 277 6.19 -1.91 -35.69
N PRO A 278 7.25 -1.60 -36.51
CA PRO A 278 7.14 -1.53 -37.95
C PRO A 278 6.95 -2.92 -38.54
N ARG A 279 5.68 -3.25 -38.80
CA ARG A 279 5.26 -4.61 -39.19
C ARG A 279 6.09 -5.18 -40.33
N ARG A 280 6.42 -4.38 -41.36
CA ARG A 280 7.17 -4.87 -42.52
C ARG A 280 8.53 -5.45 -42.12
N THR A 281 9.36 -4.65 -41.45
CA THR A 281 10.73 -5.05 -41.05
C THR A 281 10.72 -6.23 -40.08
N PHE A 282 9.82 -6.19 -39.09
CA PHE A 282 9.73 -7.26 -38.09
C PHE A 282 9.17 -8.57 -38.67
N TYR A 283 8.23 -8.46 -39.61
CA TYR A 283 7.66 -9.64 -40.29
C TYR A 283 8.64 -10.26 -41.26
N GLU A 284 9.30 -9.46 -42.11
CA GLU A 284 10.25 -9.95 -43.13
C GLU A 284 11.46 -10.65 -42.48
N LYS A 285 11.92 -10.15 -41.34
CA LYS A 285 13.05 -10.75 -40.60
C LYS A 285 12.63 -11.73 -39.50
N GLU A 286 11.34 -11.94 -39.27
CA GLU A 286 10.81 -12.79 -38.20
C GLU A 286 11.43 -12.44 -36.83
N LEU A 287 11.43 -11.12 -36.46
CA LEU A 287 12.05 -10.62 -35.25
C LEU A 287 11.19 -10.89 -34.03
N ASP A 288 11.82 -11.28 -32.94
CA ASP A 288 11.22 -11.44 -31.62
C ASP A 288 11.35 -10.11 -30.83
N PHE A 289 10.22 -9.48 -30.45
CA PHE A 289 10.23 -8.26 -29.67
C PHE A 289 9.78 -8.53 -28.24
N ARG A 290 10.65 -8.22 -27.28
CA ARG A 290 10.42 -8.45 -25.86
C ARG A 290 10.48 -7.16 -25.06
N VAL A 291 9.62 -7.03 -24.05
CA VAL A 291 9.66 -5.94 -23.07
C VAL A 291 10.28 -6.45 -21.78
N SER A 292 11.39 -5.83 -21.36
CA SER A 292 12.04 -6.15 -20.10
C SER A 292 11.41 -5.37 -18.96
N ARG A 293 10.76 -6.08 -18.02
CA ARG A 293 10.04 -5.44 -16.93
C ARG A 293 10.93 -5.33 -15.70
N SER A 294 11.42 -4.10 -15.41
CA SER A 294 12.15 -3.80 -14.18
C SER A 294 13.35 -4.75 -13.96
N TYR A 295 13.60 -5.22 -12.74
CA TYR A 295 14.74 -6.07 -12.39
C TYR A 295 14.40 -7.57 -12.35
N GLY A 296 13.25 -7.98 -12.88
CA GLY A 296 12.91 -9.38 -13.17
C GLY A 296 11.66 -9.91 -12.49
N PRO A 297 11.40 -11.23 -12.62
CA PRO A 297 10.29 -11.91 -11.98
C PRO A 297 10.29 -11.72 -10.46
N GLY A 298 9.12 -11.50 -9.87
CA GLY A 298 8.91 -11.10 -8.48
C GLY A 298 8.39 -9.67 -8.39
N ARG A 299 8.78 -8.80 -9.33
CA ARG A 299 8.39 -7.39 -9.32
C ARG A 299 6.88 -7.21 -9.52
N TYR A 300 6.28 -6.47 -8.59
CA TYR A 300 4.83 -6.24 -8.47
C TYR A 300 4.02 -7.49 -8.09
N ASP A 301 4.65 -8.57 -7.66
CA ASP A 301 3.98 -9.69 -7.01
C ASP A 301 4.01 -9.50 -5.49
N ALA A 302 2.84 -9.23 -4.89
CA ALA A 302 2.73 -9.01 -3.45
C ALA A 302 3.09 -10.27 -2.63
N ALA A 303 2.90 -11.47 -3.18
CA ALA A 303 3.31 -12.70 -2.53
C ALA A 303 4.84 -12.77 -2.43
N TYR A 304 5.54 -12.38 -3.48
CA TYR A 304 7.00 -12.34 -3.50
C TYR A 304 7.54 -11.17 -2.68
N GLU A 305 7.22 -9.92 -3.06
CA GLU A 305 7.82 -8.73 -2.45
C GLU A 305 7.40 -8.50 -0.98
N GLN A 306 6.13 -8.79 -0.62
CA GLN A 306 5.61 -8.44 0.71
C GLN A 306 5.50 -9.64 1.67
N LYS A 307 5.16 -10.84 1.14
CA LYS A 307 4.99 -12.04 1.96
C LYS A 307 6.26 -12.92 2.01
N GLY A 308 7.28 -12.62 1.21
CA GLY A 308 8.54 -13.36 1.18
C GLY A 308 8.42 -14.76 0.58
N ILE A 309 7.42 -15.01 -0.28
CA ILE A 309 7.20 -16.30 -0.94
C ILE A 309 7.98 -16.31 -2.25
N ASP A 310 9.12 -16.98 -2.27
CA ASP A 310 9.97 -17.09 -3.47
C ASP A 310 9.40 -18.13 -4.45
N TYR A 311 9.68 -17.92 -5.74
CA TYR A 311 9.34 -18.90 -6.77
C TYR A 311 10.27 -20.11 -6.70
N PRO A 312 9.75 -21.32 -6.95
CA PRO A 312 10.59 -22.50 -7.06
C PRO A 312 11.67 -22.31 -8.12
N ILE A 313 12.94 -22.50 -7.74
CA ILE A 313 14.11 -22.19 -8.59
C ILE A 313 14.11 -22.94 -9.91
N GLY A 314 13.52 -24.14 -9.95
CA GLY A 314 13.40 -24.95 -11.16
C GLY A 314 12.45 -24.35 -12.21
N TYR A 315 11.52 -23.49 -11.80
CA TYR A 315 10.57 -22.83 -12.69
C TYR A 315 10.97 -21.39 -13.00
N VAL A 316 11.51 -20.65 -12.00
CA VAL A 316 11.95 -19.27 -12.18
C VAL A 316 13.38 -19.13 -11.65
N ARG A 317 14.36 -19.37 -12.54
CA ARG A 317 15.78 -19.33 -12.16
C ARG A 317 16.22 -17.93 -11.75
N TRP A 318 15.77 -16.88 -12.43
CA TRP A 318 16.24 -15.51 -12.27
C TRP A 318 15.13 -14.57 -11.81
N THR A 319 14.89 -14.58 -10.50
CA THR A 319 14.03 -13.60 -9.83
C THR A 319 14.79 -12.28 -9.63
N GLU A 320 14.08 -11.24 -9.22
CA GLU A 320 14.68 -9.94 -8.91
C GLU A 320 15.81 -10.06 -7.88
N THR A 321 15.62 -10.80 -6.78
CA THR A 321 16.68 -11.01 -5.77
C THR A 321 17.90 -11.71 -6.37
N ARG A 322 17.68 -12.78 -7.14
CA ARG A 322 18.78 -13.53 -7.78
C ARG A 322 19.50 -12.73 -8.86
N ASN A 323 18.81 -11.78 -9.51
CA ASN A 323 19.45 -10.79 -10.40
C ASN A 323 20.31 -9.80 -9.63
N MET A 324 19.86 -9.34 -8.47
CA MET A 324 20.66 -8.49 -7.57
C MET A 324 21.93 -9.20 -7.10
N GLU A 325 21.81 -10.44 -6.62
CA GLU A 325 22.93 -11.27 -6.19
C GLU A 325 23.93 -11.51 -7.33
N ALA A 326 23.45 -11.81 -8.53
CA ALA A 326 24.30 -12.02 -9.70
C ALA A 326 25.06 -10.73 -10.09
N PHE A 327 24.42 -9.56 -10.02
CA PHE A 327 25.08 -8.29 -10.28
C PHE A 327 26.16 -7.99 -9.24
N LEU A 328 25.86 -8.17 -7.95
CA LEU A 328 26.82 -7.99 -6.86
C LEU A 328 28.01 -8.95 -6.99
N LYS A 329 27.78 -10.17 -7.47
CA LYS A 329 28.86 -11.10 -7.75
C LYS A 329 29.76 -10.62 -8.88
N LEU A 330 29.22 -10.07 -9.97
CA LEU A 330 30.02 -9.48 -11.05
C LEU A 330 30.89 -8.32 -10.55
N LEU A 331 30.40 -7.52 -9.62
CA LEU A 331 31.18 -6.47 -8.97
C LEU A 331 32.30 -7.04 -8.09
N ALA A 332 32.00 -8.05 -7.26
CA ALA A 332 32.99 -8.70 -6.42
C ALA A 332 34.09 -9.39 -7.22
N ASP A 333 33.75 -9.98 -8.36
CA ASP A 333 34.66 -10.63 -9.30
C ASP A 333 35.43 -9.61 -10.19
N ARG A 334 35.22 -8.28 -9.98
CA ARG A 334 35.85 -7.19 -10.75
C ARG A 334 35.60 -7.27 -12.27
N LYS A 335 34.43 -7.79 -12.65
CA LYS A 335 33.98 -7.85 -14.06
C LYS A 335 33.33 -6.56 -14.53
N LEU A 336 32.93 -5.70 -13.61
CA LEU A 336 32.34 -4.39 -13.86
C LEU A 336 33.14 -3.30 -13.16
N ASP A 337 33.32 -2.17 -13.86
CA ASP A 337 33.89 -0.94 -13.30
C ASP A 337 32.82 0.14 -13.24
N LEU A 338 32.42 0.53 -12.04
CA LEU A 338 31.40 1.56 -11.82
C LEU A 338 31.99 2.92 -11.50
N GLN A 339 33.30 3.01 -11.22
CA GLN A 339 33.92 4.29 -10.83
C GLN A 339 33.75 5.40 -11.87
N PRO A 340 33.94 5.15 -13.18
CA PRO A 340 33.71 6.17 -14.21
C PRO A 340 32.22 6.55 -14.37
N LEU A 341 31.30 5.73 -13.86
CA LEU A 341 29.88 6.00 -13.92
C LEU A 341 29.40 6.89 -12.77
N ILE A 342 30.14 7.00 -11.67
CA ILE A 342 29.76 7.81 -10.50
C ILE A 342 30.22 9.25 -10.73
N THR A 343 29.31 10.08 -11.27
CA THR A 343 29.64 11.47 -11.61
C THR A 343 29.44 12.46 -10.46
N HIS A 344 28.43 12.23 -9.62
CA HIS A 344 28.07 13.17 -8.55
C HIS A 344 27.74 12.45 -7.24
N ARG A 345 28.09 13.09 -6.14
CA ARG A 345 27.73 12.66 -4.77
C ARG A 345 27.19 13.86 -4.00
N PHE A 346 26.00 13.70 -3.43
CA PHE A 346 25.35 14.70 -2.59
C PHE A 346 25.05 14.13 -1.22
N PRO A 347 25.37 14.81 -0.11
CA PRO A 347 24.85 14.40 1.19
C PRO A 347 23.33 14.53 1.20
N ILE A 348 22.63 13.71 2.00
CA ILE A 348 21.15 13.73 2.07
C ILE A 348 20.59 15.12 2.33
N THR A 349 21.28 15.93 3.12
CA THR A 349 20.88 17.35 3.39
C THR A 349 20.86 18.22 2.15
N ARG A 350 21.53 17.82 1.08
CA ARG A 350 21.58 18.48 -0.23
C ARG A 350 20.94 17.65 -1.35
N ALA A 351 20.12 16.67 -1.00
CA ALA A 351 19.48 15.82 -2.01
C ALA A 351 18.66 16.61 -3.05
N ARG A 352 18.09 17.76 -2.70
CA ARG A 352 17.44 18.66 -3.66
C ARG A 352 18.36 19.01 -4.85
N SER A 353 19.65 19.25 -4.61
CA SER A 353 20.63 19.57 -5.69
C SER A 353 20.81 18.39 -6.65
N ALA A 354 20.70 17.13 -6.18
CA ALA A 354 20.73 15.97 -7.05
C ALA A 354 19.53 15.95 -8.02
N TYR A 355 18.35 16.36 -7.54
CA TYR A 355 17.16 16.45 -8.39
C TYR A 355 17.18 17.67 -9.33
N ASP A 356 17.73 18.79 -8.89
CA ASP A 356 17.93 19.96 -9.77
C ASP A 356 18.89 19.61 -10.93
N LEU A 357 19.90 18.77 -10.68
CA LEU A 357 20.80 18.24 -11.70
C LEU A 357 20.06 17.33 -12.69
N ILE A 358 19.38 16.27 -12.22
CA ILE A 358 18.73 15.28 -13.11
C ILE A 358 17.54 15.86 -13.87
N THR A 359 16.92 16.94 -13.39
CA THR A 359 15.81 17.64 -14.07
C THR A 359 16.30 18.74 -15.03
N GLY A 360 17.61 18.95 -15.13
CA GLY A 360 18.22 19.93 -16.05
C GLY A 360 18.15 21.38 -15.58
N LYS A 361 17.81 21.65 -14.33
CA LYS A 361 17.91 22.99 -13.74
C LYS A 361 19.37 23.42 -13.54
N THR A 362 20.22 22.43 -13.27
CA THR A 362 21.70 22.60 -13.30
C THR A 362 22.21 21.96 -14.59
N PRO A 363 22.78 22.73 -15.53
CA PRO A 363 23.17 22.25 -16.85
C PRO A 363 24.56 21.57 -16.82
N GLU A 364 24.69 20.50 -16.09
CA GLU A 364 25.91 19.68 -16.01
C GLU A 364 25.65 18.27 -16.55
N PRO A 365 26.62 17.67 -17.28
CA PRO A 365 26.50 16.27 -17.69
C PRO A 365 26.58 15.34 -16.48
N PHE A 366 25.74 14.31 -16.46
CA PHE A 366 25.71 13.33 -15.37
C PHE A 366 25.40 11.92 -15.87
N LEU A 367 25.76 10.92 -15.04
CA LEU A 367 25.37 9.51 -15.18
C LEU A 367 24.86 8.97 -13.84
N GLY A 368 25.73 8.46 -12.98
CA GLY A 368 25.40 7.98 -11.64
C GLY A 368 25.44 9.13 -10.64
N VAL A 369 24.30 9.44 -10.05
CA VAL A 369 24.14 10.47 -9.01
C VAL A 369 23.81 9.78 -7.70
N LEU A 370 24.72 9.87 -6.73
CA LEU A 370 24.58 9.22 -5.43
C LEU A 370 24.14 10.20 -4.35
N VAL A 371 23.32 9.70 -3.42
CA VAL A 371 23.06 10.35 -2.14
C VAL A 371 23.81 9.58 -1.04
N SER A 372 24.61 10.29 -0.25
CA SER A 372 25.37 9.74 0.88
C SER A 372 24.73 10.11 2.22
N TYR A 373 24.96 9.25 3.22
CA TYR A 373 24.30 9.34 4.53
C TYR A 373 25.33 9.36 5.67
N PRO A 374 25.04 10.07 6.80
CA PRO A 374 25.88 10.07 7.96
C PRO A 374 25.85 8.70 8.65
N GLN A 375 27.01 8.26 9.14
CA GLN A 375 27.13 6.98 9.87
C GLN A 375 26.49 7.01 11.27
N ASN A 376 26.33 8.19 11.86
CA ASN A 376 25.80 8.43 13.20
C ASN A 376 24.36 9.00 13.16
N ALA A 377 23.56 8.63 12.16
CA ALA A 377 22.15 9.01 12.10
C ALA A 377 21.39 8.49 13.33
N SER A 378 20.45 9.30 13.84
CA SER A 378 19.60 8.91 14.97
C SER A 378 18.45 8.01 14.54
N GLU A 379 18.24 6.92 15.29
CA GLU A 379 17.13 5.98 15.13
C GLU A 379 15.86 6.43 15.85
N ASP A 380 15.75 7.72 16.19
CA ASP A 380 14.61 8.24 16.93
C ASP A 380 13.29 7.92 16.21
N ARG A 381 12.41 7.24 16.94
CA ARG A 381 11.08 6.86 16.48
C ARG A 381 9.99 7.83 16.89
N HIS A 382 10.33 8.87 17.67
CA HIS A 382 9.42 9.91 18.13
C HIS A 382 9.98 11.29 17.78
N ILE A 383 9.16 12.15 17.18
CA ILE A 383 9.53 13.52 16.84
C ILE A 383 8.46 14.48 17.38
N ARG A 384 8.88 15.47 18.16
CA ARG A 384 8.07 16.59 18.57
C ARG A 384 7.98 17.62 17.45
N LEU A 385 6.76 18.10 17.17
CA LEU A 385 6.49 19.11 16.15
C LEU A 385 6.10 20.48 16.75
N SER A 386 5.55 20.48 17.96
CA SER A 386 5.15 21.69 18.67
C SER A 386 5.54 21.61 20.14
N THR A 387 5.98 22.73 20.68
CA THR A 387 6.29 22.93 22.10
C THR A 387 5.15 23.57 22.88
N ASP A 388 4.06 23.94 22.22
CA ASP A 388 2.92 24.61 22.86
C ASP A 388 2.19 23.67 23.84
N ARG A 389 2.49 23.85 25.12
CA ARG A 389 1.80 23.19 26.25
C ARG A 389 0.52 23.93 26.64
N ARG A 390 -0.34 24.29 25.73
CA ARG A 390 -1.68 24.75 26.10
C ARG A 390 -2.52 23.54 26.50
N ILE A 391 -2.40 23.10 27.75
CA ILE A 391 -3.36 22.20 28.36
C ILE A 391 -4.63 23.03 28.57
N THR A 392 -5.57 22.91 27.64
CA THR A 392 -6.89 23.50 27.78
C THR A 392 -7.77 22.48 28.50
N ALA A 393 -8.40 22.91 29.56
CA ALA A 393 -9.46 22.29 30.37
C ALA A 393 -9.32 20.77 30.70
N HIS A 394 -9.58 20.44 31.95
CA HIS A 394 -9.57 19.05 32.49
C HIS A 394 -10.51 18.05 31.79
N GLN A 395 -11.32 18.50 30.84
CA GLN A 395 -12.35 17.71 30.15
C GLN A 395 -12.10 17.49 28.66
N SER A 396 -10.90 17.79 28.14
CA SER A 396 -10.62 17.55 26.70
C SER A 396 -10.30 16.09 26.41
N VAL A 397 -10.79 15.60 25.25
CA VAL A 397 -10.43 14.29 24.69
C VAL A 397 -9.10 14.43 23.98
N ARG A 398 -8.04 13.85 24.55
CA ARG A 398 -6.66 13.97 24.10
C ARG A 398 -6.24 12.71 23.36
N ILE A 399 -6.09 12.85 22.05
CA ILE A 399 -5.97 11.73 21.10
C ILE A 399 -4.54 11.30 20.88
N GLY A 400 -4.30 10.00 21.08
CA GLY A 400 -3.21 9.26 20.47
C GLY A 400 -3.74 8.39 19.33
N LEU A 401 -3.25 8.60 18.10
CA LEU A 401 -3.68 7.84 16.93
C LEU A 401 -2.69 6.70 16.64
N LEU A 402 -3.19 5.51 16.40
CA LEU A 402 -2.47 4.38 15.81
C LEU A 402 -3.05 4.08 14.42
N GLY A 403 -2.21 4.13 13.38
CA GLY A 403 -2.64 3.84 12.02
C GLY A 403 -3.01 5.06 11.19
N ALA A 404 -2.08 6.00 10.98
CA ALA A 404 -2.25 7.17 10.12
C ALA A 404 -2.30 6.82 8.62
N GLY A 405 -3.06 5.79 8.26
CA GLY A 405 -3.25 5.31 6.89
C GLY A 405 -4.26 6.11 6.07
N GLY A 406 -4.57 5.61 4.87
CA GLY A 406 -5.47 6.28 3.93
C GLY A 406 -6.90 6.50 4.45
N PHE A 407 -7.47 5.56 5.21
CA PHE A 407 -8.79 5.72 5.81
C PHE A 407 -8.78 6.80 6.90
N ALA A 408 -7.83 6.72 7.82
CA ALA A 408 -7.69 7.69 8.90
C ALA A 408 -7.54 9.13 8.36
N THR A 409 -6.66 9.35 7.38
CA THR A 409 -6.36 10.67 6.84
C THR A 409 -7.42 11.23 5.90
N ARG A 410 -8.24 10.37 5.25
CA ARG A 410 -9.28 10.81 4.29
C ARG A 410 -10.68 10.89 4.89
N THR A 411 -10.96 10.11 5.94
CA THR A 411 -12.33 9.99 6.49
C THR A 411 -12.36 10.32 7.97
N LEU A 412 -11.60 9.62 8.80
CA LEU A 412 -11.70 9.69 10.25
C LEU A 412 -11.22 11.04 10.80
N LEU A 413 -9.97 11.42 10.55
CA LEU A 413 -9.39 12.67 11.04
C LEU A 413 -10.12 13.94 10.55
N PRO A 414 -10.58 14.02 9.28
CA PRO A 414 -11.44 15.12 8.85
C PRO A 414 -12.78 15.20 9.59
N ALA A 415 -13.38 14.07 9.97
CA ALA A 415 -14.60 14.06 10.80
C ALA A 415 -14.32 14.55 12.22
N MET A 416 -13.26 14.05 12.85
CA MET A 416 -12.80 14.46 14.19
C MET A 416 -12.51 15.96 14.28
N LYS A 417 -11.86 16.54 13.26
CA LYS A 417 -11.54 17.99 13.23
C LYS A 417 -12.77 18.90 13.29
N ARG A 418 -13.95 18.38 12.97
CA ARG A 418 -15.23 19.12 13.03
C ARG A 418 -15.92 19.02 14.39
N VAL A 419 -15.38 18.22 15.30
CA VAL A 419 -15.92 18.02 16.65
C VAL A 419 -15.12 18.87 17.65
N ARG A 420 -15.81 19.58 18.52
CA ARG A 420 -15.17 20.39 19.57
C ARG A 420 -14.72 19.52 20.73
N GLY A 421 -13.70 19.95 21.45
CA GLY A 421 -13.23 19.26 22.66
C GLY A 421 -12.21 18.14 22.38
N ILE A 422 -11.68 18.05 21.15
CA ILE A 422 -10.63 17.10 20.76
C ILE A 422 -9.29 17.84 20.63
N GLU A 423 -8.24 17.28 21.26
CA GLU A 423 -6.85 17.69 21.11
C GLU A 423 -6.03 16.57 20.47
N MET A 424 -5.23 16.89 19.46
CA MET A 424 -4.40 15.95 18.74
C MET A 424 -3.00 15.90 19.37
N ILE A 425 -2.65 14.82 20.09
CA ILE A 425 -1.41 14.71 20.86
C ILE A 425 -0.32 14.01 20.06
N VAL A 426 -0.52 12.74 19.68
CA VAL A 426 0.50 11.97 18.97
C VAL A 426 -0.10 11.19 17.82
N ALA A 427 0.54 11.24 16.64
CA ALA A 427 0.17 10.48 15.46
C ALA A 427 1.15 9.31 15.28
N GLY A 428 0.66 8.07 15.39
CA GLY A 428 1.40 6.84 15.19
C GLY A 428 1.14 6.17 13.85
N ALA A 429 2.21 5.71 13.17
CA ALA A 429 2.12 4.91 11.95
C ALA A 429 3.34 4.00 11.79
N ALA A 430 3.23 2.94 10.95
CA ALA A 430 4.35 2.03 10.68
C ALA A 430 5.54 2.72 9.98
N THR A 431 5.28 3.80 9.23
CA THR A 431 6.32 4.59 8.55
C THR A 431 6.34 6.02 9.06
N GLY A 432 7.53 6.57 9.21
CA GLY A 432 7.73 7.94 9.67
C GLY A 432 7.06 8.97 8.74
N ALA A 433 7.06 8.71 7.43
CA ALA A 433 6.40 9.55 6.42
C ALA A 433 4.89 9.71 6.69
N HIS A 434 4.17 8.62 6.94
CA HIS A 434 2.73 8.66 7.24
C HIS A 434 2.44 9.32 8.58
N ALA A 435 3.25 9.01 9.61
CA ALA A 435 3.11 9.62 10.93
C ALA A 435 3.30 11.15 10.87
N ARG A 436 4.36 11.59 10.19
CA ARG A 436 4.69 13.01 10.02
C ARG A 436 3.61 13.75 9.22
N TYR A 437 3.21 13.20 8.07
CA TYR A 437 2.16 13.79 7.23
C TYR A 437 0.85 13.98 8.01
N ALA A 438 0.40 12.96 8.72
CA ALA A 438 -0.82 13.06 9.53
C ALA A 438 -0.68 14.12 10.62
N ALA A 439 0.48 14.13 11.30
CA ALA A 439 0.73 15.08 12.37
C ALA A 439 0.72 16.54 11.88
N GLN A 440 1.39 16.83 10.79
CA GLN A 440 1.41 18.17 10.20
C GLN A 440 0.03 18.60 9.68
N LYS A 441 -0.65 17.72 8.94
CA LYS A 441 -1.95 18.06 8.32
C LYS A 441 -3.07 18.25 9.34
N PHE A 442 -3.06 17.47 10.40
CA PHE A 442 -4.16 17.47 11.38
C PHE A 442 -3.82 18.17 12.70
N GLY A 443 -2.56 18.61 12.86
CA GLY A 443 -2.14 19.41 14.00
C GLY A 443 -1.85 18.60 15.26
N PHE A 444 -1.30 17.38 15.12
CA PHE A 444 -0.77 16.65 16.26
C PHE A 444 0.52 17.30 16.78
N ARG A 445 0.73 17.24 18.10
CA ARG A 445 1.92 17.81 18.75
C ARG A 445 3.20 17.02 18.46
N SER A 446 3.06 15.70 18.21
CA SER A 446 4.17 14.81 17.89
C SER A 446 3.76 13.70 16.93
N CYS A 447 4.76 12.99 16.39
CA CYS A 447 4.55 11.82 15.57
C CYS A 447 5.56 10.70 15.95
N THR A 448 5.11 9.43 15.81
CA THR A 448 5.91 8.27 16.20
C THR A 448 5.68 7.07 15.29
N THR A 449 6.67 6.17 15.26
CA THR A 449 6.52 4.81 14.70
C THR A 449 6.52 3.73 15.78
N ASP A 450 6.65 4.12 17.04
CA ASP A 450 6.54 3.23 18.19
C ASP A 450 5.19 3.40 18.88
N GLU A 451 4.35 2.37 18.85
CA GLU A 451 3.04 2.38 19.50
C GLU A 451 3.12 2.50 21.03
N LYS A 452 4.23 2.08 21.64
CA LYS A 452 4.45 2.22 23.09
C LYS A 452 4.45 3.69 23.53
N GLU A 453 4.97 4.58 22.68
CA GLU A 453 4.96 6.02 22.91
C GLU A 453 3.53 6.59 22.95
N VAL A 454 2.55 5.93 22.34
CA VAL A 454 1.14 6.34 22.42
C VAL A 454 0.53 5.87 23.72
N PHE A 455 0.77 4.63 24.13
CA PHE A 455 0.20 4.05 25.35
C PHE A 455 0.80 4.65 26.63
N SER A 456 2.10 4.94 26.62
CA SER A 456 2.82 5.50 27.79
C SER A 456 2.74 7.02 27.92
N ASN A 457 2.16 7.72 26.92
CA ASN A 457 2.11 9.17 26.94
C ASN A 457 1.04 9.68 27.93
N PRO A 458 1.44 10.37 29.00
CA PRO A 458 0.48 10.85 30.03
C PRO A 458 -0.46 11.95 29.52
N GLU A 459 -0.15 12.58 28.39
CA GLU A 459 -1.04 13.56 27.77
C GLU A 459 -2.16 12.89 26.98
N VAL A 460 -2.06 11.60 26.63
CA VAL A 460 -3.08 10.84 25.88
C VAL A 460 -4.06 10.18 26.84
N ASN A 461 -5.32 10.53 26.76
CA ASN A 461 -6.41 9.86 27.50
C ASN A 461 -7.31 8.98 26.61
N THR A 462 -7.17 9.09 25.29
CA THR A 462 -7.98 8.36 24.31
C THR A 462 -7.13 7.88 23.16
N VAL A 463 -7.11 6.57 22.93
CA VAL A 463 -6.40 5.94 21.82
C VAL A 463 -7.38 5.65 20.69
N VAL A 464 -7.01 6.10 19.48
CA VAL A 464 -7.73 5.83 18.24
C VAL A 464 -6.96 4.80 17.44
N ILE A 465 -7.57 3.63 17.21
CA ILE A 465 -6.97 2.51 16.52
C ILE A 465 -7.58 2.42 15.12
N ALA A 466 -6.78 2.66 14.08
CA ALA A 466 -7.15 2.60 12.67
C ALA A 466 -6.07 1.86 11.85
N THR A 467 -5.49 0.85 12.46
CA THR A 467 -4.44 -0.01 11.91
C THR A 467 -5.01 -1.13 11.03
N ARG A 468 -4.22 -2.14 10.67
CA ARG A 468 -4.73 -3.38 10.06
C ARG A 468 -5.41 -4.22 11.13
N HIS A 469 -6.41 -5.01 10.73
CA HIS A 469 -7.33 -5.69 11.63
C HIS A 469 -6.66 -6.60 12.67
N HIS A 470 -5.61 -7.34 12.29
CA HIS A 470 -4.88 -8.24 13.20
C HIS A 470 -4.14 -7.53 14.36
N LEU A 471 -3.98 -6.22 14.27
CA LEU A 471 -3.35 -5.43 15.33
C LEU A 471 -4.36 -4.88 16.35
N HIS A 472 -5.65 -4.89 15.99
CA HIS A 472 -6.69 -4.23 16.78
C HIS A 472 -6.78 -4.80 18.20
N ALA A 473 -6.89 -6.11 18.33
CA ALA A 473 -7.05 -6.75 19.66
C ALA A 473 -5.92 -6.41 20.62
N GLY A 474 -4.66 -6.60 20.21
CA GLY A 474 -3.50 -6.30 21.04
C GLY A 474 -3.38 -4.82 21.40
N GLN A 475 -3.72 -3.93 20.47
CA GLN A 475 -3.70 -2.48 20.70
C GLN A 475 -4.84 -2.02 21.63
N VAL A 476 -6.04 -2.59 21.48
CA VAL A 476 -7.18 -2.34 22.38
C VAL A 476 -6.84 -2.76 23.81
N ILE A 477 -6.32 -3.99 23.99
CA ILE A 477 -5.91 -4.51 25.29
C ILE A 477 -4.84 -3.63 25.94
N SER A 478 -3.83 -3.20 25.15
CA SER A 478 -2.76 -2.35 25.63
C SER A 478 -3.26 -0.97 26.09
N ALA A 479 -4.16 -0.36 25.35
CA ALA A 479 -4.76 0.93 25.69
C ALA A 479 -5.65 0.84 26.95
N LEU A 480 -6.48 -0.22 27.06
CA LEU A 480 -7.32 -0.45 28.23
C LEU A 480 -6.49 -0.67 29.50
N ARG A 481 -5.41 -1.47 29.41
CA ARG A 481 -4.47 -1.70 30.52
C ARG A 481 -3.72 -0.43 30.95
N SER A 482 -3.54 0.53 30.01
CA SER A 482 -2.98 1.83 30.32
C SER A 482 -4.00 2.85 30.85
N GLY A 483 -5.26 2.42 31.09
CA GLY A 483 -6.34 3.26 31.60
C GLY A 483 -6.86 4.30 30.61
N GLN A 484 -6.61 4.11 29.31
CA GLN A 484 -7.02 5.04 28.26
C GLN A 484 -8.36 4.62 27.67
N HIS A 485 -9.21 5.59 27.32
CA HIS A 485 -10.38 5.35 26.49
C HIS A 485 -9.97 4.86 25.11
N VAL A 486 -10.78 4.02 24.49
CA VAL A 486 -10.45 3.39 23.19
C VAL A 486 -11.56 3.64 22.17
N PHE A 487 -11.18 4.18 21.03
CA PHE A 487 -11.94 4.09 19.79
C PHE A 487 -11.21 3.14 18.86
N CYS A 488 -11.82 2.01 18.52
CA CYS A 488 -11.25 1.05 17.60
C CYS A 488 -12.07 1.01 16.31
N GLU A 489 -11.43 1.18 15.16
CA GLU A 489 -12.07 0.88 13.88
C GLU A 489 -12.48 -0.59 13.83
N LYS A 490 -13.53 -0.83 13.05
CA LYS A 490 -14.04 -2.20 12.86
C LYS A 490 -13.06 -3.05 12.00
N PRO A 491 -13.03 -4.37 12.15
CA PRO A 491 -13.63 -5.13 13.24
C PRO A 491 -12.87 -4.95 14.54
N LEU A 492 -13.49 -5.18 15.67
CA LEU A 492 -12.82 -5.10 16.96
C LEU A 492 -11.64 -6.10 17.06
N CYS A 493 -11.85 -7.32 16.55
CA CYS A 493 -10.88 -8.41 16.54
C CYS A 493 -11.21 -9.40 15.42
N LEU A 494 -10.34 -10.40 15.18
CA LEU A 494 -10.48 -11.36 14.09
C LEU A 494 -11.08 -12.72 14.50
N ASN A 495 -11.05 -13.05 15.78
CA ASN A 495 -11.51 -14.36 16.29
C ASN A 495 -12.01 -14.28 17.74
N GLU A 496 -12.65 -15.36 18.20
CA GLU A 496 -13.21 -15.44 19.55
C GLU A 496 -12.16 -15.43 20.66
N ALA A 497 -10.96 -15.95 20.41
CA ALA A 497 -9.88 -15.95 21.40
C ALA A 497 -9.44 -14.51 21.71
N GLU A 498 -9.22 -13.70 20.69
CA GLU A 498 -8.93 -12.27 20.82
C GLU A 498 -10.08 -11.52 21.51
N LEU A 499 -11.34 -11.84 21.16
CA LEU A 499 -12.51 -11.24 21.81
C LEU A 499 -12.55 -11.54 23.31
N LYS A 500 -12.24 -12.78 23.70
CA LYS A 500 -12.17 -13.20 25.12
C LYS A 500 -11.13 -12.40 25.89
N GLU A 501 -9.95 -12.18 25.32
CA GLU A 501 -8.90 -11.37 25.93
C GLU A 501 -9.32 -9.89 26.08
N ILE A 502 -10.01 -9.33 25.08
CA ILE A 502 -10.56 -7.97 25.15
C ILE A 502 -11.62 -7.86 26.24
N VAL A 503 -12.54 -8.85 26.36
CA VAL A 503 -13.55 -8.87 27.41
C VAL A 503 -12.91 -8.86 28.80
N ALA A 504 -11.85 -9.67 29.01
CA ALA A 504 -11.10 -9.68 30.26
C ALA A 504 -10.45 -8.32 30.54
N ALA A 505 -9.74 -7.76 29.55
CA ALA A 505 -9.09 -6.45 29.71
C ALA A 505 -10.09 -5.30 29.97
N HIS A 506 -11.26 -5.34 29.33
CA HIS A 506 -12.31 -4.32 29.53
C HIS A 506 -12.93 -4.43 30.95
N ARG A 507 -13.13 -5.65 31.45
CA ARG A 507 -13.61 -5.87 32.82
C ARG A 507 -12.66 -5.30 33.88
N ASP A 508 -11.35 -5.43 33.64
CA ASP A 508 -10.31 -4.92 34.54
C ASP A 508 -10.15 -3.40 34.45
N ALA A 509 -10.53 -2.78 33.33
CA ALA A 509 -10.40 -1.35 33.04
C ALA A 509 -11.67 -0.57 33.41
N THR A 510 -11.98 -0.42 34.71
CA THR A 510 -13.27 0.05 35.24
C THR A 510 -13.65 1.48 34.84
N SER A 511 -12.73 2.32 34.39
CA SER A 511 -12.98 3.75 34.03
C SER A 511 -12.76 4.05 32.54
N ALA A 512 -12.28 3.09 31.75
CA ALA A 512 -11.98 3.29 30.35
C ALA A 512 -13.18 2.93 29.47
N LEU A 513 -13.59 3.82 28.58
CA LEU A 513 -14.62 3.53 27.57
C LEU A 513 -13.99 2.80 26.39
N LEU A 514 -14.68 1.77 25.88
CA LEU A 514 -14.38 1.16 24.59
C LEU A 514 -15.55 1.38 23.63
N MET A 515 -15.25 1.93 22.46
CA MET A 515 -16.19 2.11 21.36
C MET A 515 -15.61 1.57 20.06
N VAL A 516 -16.43 0.89 19.27
CA VAL A 516 -16.05 0.42 17.92
C VAL A 516 -16.67 1.34 16.87
N GLY A 517 -15.94 1.61 15.80
CA GLY A 517 -16.32 2.50 14.70
C GLY A 517 -17.51 1.98 13.86
N PHE A 518 -18.61 1.67 14.50
CA PHE A 518 -19.87 1.31 13.86
C PHE A 518 -20.66 2.57 13.50
N ASN A 519 -20.09 3.38 12.64
CA ASN A 519 -20.53 4.72 12.28
C ASN A 519 -21.98 4.82 11.79
N ARG A 520 -22.51 3.79 11.13
CA ARG A 520 -23.82 3.82 10.46
C ARG A 520 -24.98 4.10 11.40
N ARG A 521 -24.93 3.63 12.64
CA ARG A 521 -25.95 3.88 13.66
C ARG A 521 -26.05 5.37 14.08
N PHE A 522 -24.98 6.13 13.84
CA PHE A 522 -24.92 7.58 14.12
C PHE A 522 -25.28 8.45 12.91
N ALA A 523 -25.65 7.84 11.77
CA ALA A 523 -26.07 8.60 10.61
C ALA A 523 -27.45 9.25 10.86
N PRO A 524 -27.64 10.55 10.55
CA PRO A 524 -28.89 11.25 10.89
C PRO A 524 -30.16 10.61 10.31
N LEU A 525 -30.07 10.05 9.08
CA LEU A 525 -31.20 9.35 8.47
C LEU A 525 -31.44 7.97 9.10
N ALA A 526 -30.39 7.31 9.59
CA ALA A 526 -30.52 6.03 10.29
C ALA A 526 -31.20 6.20 11.66
N ILE A 527 -30.84 7.24 12.42
CA ILE A 527 -31.48 7.57 13.68
C ILE A 527 -32.99 7.81 13.47
N ARG A 528 -33.36 8.61 12.48
CA ARG A 528 -34.76 8.85 12.12
C ARG A 528 -35.51 7.56 11.70
N MET A 529 -34.83 6.68 10.98
CA MET A 529 -35.36 5.37 10.61
C MET A 529 -35.67 4.53 11.86
N LYS A 530 -34.69 4.44 12.79
CA LYS A 530 -34.86 3.72 14.05
C LYS A 530 -36.04 4.28 14.87
N ASP A 531 -36.11 5.58 15.09
CA ASP A 531 -37.18 6.22 15.85
C ASP A 531 -38.56 5.93 15.26
N PHE A 532 -38.66 5.92 13.93
CA PHE A 532 -39.91 5.60 13.24
C PHE A 532 -40.34 4.14 13.42
N VAL A 533 -39.42 3.16 13.24
CA VAL A 533 -39.75 1.73 13.33
C VAL A 533 -39.92 1.26 14.77
N HIS A 534 -39.17 1.80 15.72
CA HIS A 534 -39.32 1.46 17.15
C HIS A 534 -40.71 1.78 17.73
N ALA A 535 -41.37 2.79 17.17
CA ALA A 535 -42.75 3.12 17.55
C ALA A 535 -43.78 2.06 17.12
N ALA A 536 -43.37 1.00 16.39
CA ALA A 536 -44.26 -0.10 16.00
C ALA A 536 -44.51 -1.11 17.12
N ARG A 537 -43.54 -1.30 18.03
CA ARG A 537 -43.58 -2.30 19.15
C ARG A 537 -43.80 -3.74 18.71
N GLU A 538 -43.40 -4.09 17.53
CA GLU A 538 -43.48 -5.40 16.92
C GLU A 538 -42.15 -5.86 16.39
N PRO A 539 -41.89 -7.20 16.26
CA PRO A 539 -40.71 -7.71 15.58
C PRO A 539 -40.59 -7.16 14.14
N LEU A 540 -39.37 -6.88 13.71
CA LEU A 540 -39.08 -6.28 12.41
C LEU A 540 -38.63 -7.33 11.40
N ALA A 541 -39.01 -7.14 10.13
CA ALA A 541 -38.38 -7.80 8.98
C ALA A 541 -37.48 -6.78 8.26
N ILE A 542 -36.18 -7.10 8.14
CA ILE A 542 -35.16 -6.17 7.62
C ILE A 542 -34.43 -6.80 6.46
N HIS A 543 -34.34 -6.08 5.34
CA HIS A 543 -33.53 -6.44 4.18
C HIS A 543 -32.41 -5.40 3.98
N TYR A 544 -31.16 -5.83 4.05
CA TYR A 544 -30.00 -4.99 3.83
C TYR A 544 -29.20 -5.49 2.64
N ARG A 545 -29.25 -4.79 1.54
CA ARG A 545 -28.42 -5.07 0.36
C ARG A 545 -27.19 -4.18 0.36
N VAL A 546 -26.02 -4.81 0.14
CA VAL A 546 -24.71 -4.15 0.03
C VAL A 546 -24.06 -4.53 -1.30
N ASN A 547 -23.94 -3.58 -2.21
CA ASN A 547 -23.13 -3.68 -3.41
C ASN A 547 -21.69 -3.29 -3.05
N ALA A 548 -20.90 -4.27 -2.60
CA ALA A 548 -19.60 -4.03 -1.99
C ALA A 548 -18.50 -3.71 -3.01
N GLY A 549 -18.63 -4.27 -4.22
CA GLY A 549 -17.65 -4.19 -5.29
C GLY A 549 -16.48 -5.17 -5.11
N PHE A 550 -15.81 -5.43 -6.22
CA PHE A 550 -14.68 -6.37 -6.31
C PHE A 550 -13.45 -5.86 -5.56
N ILE A 551 -12.76 -6.76 -4.88
CA ILE A 551 -11.41 -6.57 -4.30
C ILE A 551 -10.55 -7.73 -4.82
N PRO A 552 -9.33 -7.48 -5.35
CA PRO A 552 -8.42 -8.52 -5.81
C PRO A 552 -8.10 -9.54 -4.71
N ALA A 553 -7.95 -10.81 -5.08
CA ALA A 553 -7.76 -11.92 -4.13
C ALA A 553 -6.47 -11.81 -3.29
N ASP A 554 -5.46 -11.12 -3.82
CA ASP A 554 -4.18 -10.85 -3.17
C ASP A 554 -4.22 -9.67 -2.18
N HIS A 555 -5.35 -8.97 -2.09
CA HIS A 555 -5.49 -7.86 -1.15
C HIS A 555 -5.50 -8.37 0.30
N TRP A 556 -4.76 -7.68 1.18
CA TRP A 556 -4.57 -8.06 2.60
C TRP A 556 -5.87 -8.34 3.37
N LEU A 557 -7.00 -7.75 2.96
CA LEU A 557 -8.31 -7.97 3.58
C LEU A 557 -8.77 -9.43 3.47
N HIS A 558 -8.38 -10.11 2.38
CA HIS A 558 -8.70 -11.52 2.17
C HIS A 558 -7.78 -12.49 2.92
N ASP A 559 -6.63 -12.00 3.41
CA ASP A 559 -5.73 -12.79 4.23
C ASP A 559 -6.37 -13.08 5.59
N PRO A 560 -6.62 -14.36 5.95
CA PRO A 560 -7.29 -14.71 7.21
C PRO A 560 -6.56 -14.22 8.47
N LEU A 561 -5.22 -14.11 8.39
CA LEU A 561 -4.39 -13.70 9.52
C LEU A 561 -4.25 -12.18 9.65
N GLN A 562 -4.47 -11.41 8.56
CA GLN A 562 -4.32 -9.96 8.58
C GLN A 562 -5.64 -9.21 8.53
N GLY A 563 -6.55 -9.63 7.64
CA GLY A 563 -7.82 -8.97 7.36
C GLY A 563 -9.05 -9.69 7.88
N GLY A 564 -8.96 -11.03 8.08
CA GLY A 564 -10.07 -11.87 8.52
C GLY A 564 -11.13 -12.12 7.45
N GLY A 565 -10.90 -11.74 6.20
CA GLY A 565 -11.87 -11.81 5.12
C GLY A 565 -12.97 -10.75 5.22
N ARG A 566 -13.89 -10.75 4.24
CA ARG A 566 -14.90 -9.69 4.14
C ARG A 566 -16.06 -9.87 5.12
N ILE A 567 -16.35 -11.07 5.57
CA ILE A 567 -17.40 -11.28 6.57
C ILE A 567 -16.98 -10.63 7.89
N VAL A 568 -15.85 -11.02 8.45
CA VAL A 568 -15.36 -10.45 9.71
C VAL A 568 -14.98 -8.97 9.51
N GLY A 569 -14.26 -8.63 8.46
CA GLY A 569 -13.75 -7.29 8.23
C GLY A 569 -14.78 -6.24 7.82
N GLU A 570 -15.93 -6.65 7.21
CA GLU A 570 -16.91 -5.69 6.68
C GLU A 570 -18.35 -6.00 7.07
N VAL A 571 -18.81 -7.28 7.08
CA VAL A 571 -20.21 -7.60 7.37
C VAL A 571 -20.57 -7.28 8.82
N CYS A 572 -19.61 -7.28 9.76
CA CYS A 572 -19.82 -6.82 11.14
C CYS A 572 -20.52 -5.45 11.24
N HIS A 573 -20.25 -4.52 10.32
CA HIS A 573 -20.95 -3.23 10.25
C HIS A 573 -22.46 -3.36 10.03
N PHE A 574 -22.87 -4.34 9.24
CA PHE A 574 -24.27 -4.52 8.86
C PHE A 574 -24.98 -5.33 9.93
N VAL A 575 -24.28 -6.27 10.59
CA VAL A 575 -24.77 -6.95 11.80
C VAL A 575 -25.05 -5.93 12.89
N ASP A 576 -24.10 -5.02 13.19
CA ASP A 576 -24.28 -3.94 14.13
C ASP A 576 -25.51 -3.06 13.80
N PHE A 577 -25.67 -2.71 12.52
CA PHE A 577 -26.79 -1.88 12.10
C PHE A 577 -28.15 -2.56 12.29
N LEU A 578 -28.23 -3.87 12.06
CA LEU A 578 -29.44 -4.64 12.34
C LEU A 578 -29.71 -4.71 13.85
N CYS A 579 -28.70 -4.95 14.68
CA CYS A 579 -28.81 -4.89 16.15
C CYS A 579 -29.30 -3.49 16.60
N PHE A 580 -28.75 -2.44 16.02
CA PHE A 580 -29.19 -1.06 16.31
C PHE A 580 -30.66 -0.83 15.95
N LEU A 581 -31.15 -1.33 14.83
CA LEU A 581 -32.55 -1.16 14.41
C LEU A 581 -33.53 -1.98 15.26
N THR A 582 -33.19 -3.22 15.58
CA THR A 582 -34.05 -4.10 16.38
C THR A 582 -34.00 -3.80 17.88
N GLY A 583 -32.86 -3.28 18.37
CA GLY A 583 -32.57 -3.17 19.80
C GLY A 583 -32.41 -4.55 20.47
N SER A 584 -32.13 -5.59 19.68
CA SER A 584 -32.05 -6.99 20.11
C SER A 584 -30.78 -7.66 19.58
N SER A 585 -30.33 -8.73 20.21
CA SER A 585 -29.16 -9.52 19.79
C SER A 585 -29.58 -10.67 18.88
N PRO A 586 -28.75 -11.04 17.87
CA PRO A 586 -28.97 -12.24 17.07
C PRO A 586 -28.87 -13.51 17.93
N ALA A 587 -29.81 -14.44 17.76
CA ALA A 587 -29.86 -15.74 18.44
C ALA A 587 -29.34 -16.88 17.56
N GLU A 588 -29.58 -16.78 16.23
CA GLU A 588 -29.20 -17.77 15.25
C GLU A 588 -28.93 -17.08 13.91
N VAL A 589 -27.94 -17.59 13.19
CA VAL A 589 -27.52 -17.02 11.92
C VAL A 589 -27.30 -18.11 10.87
N GLU A 590 -27.53 -17.77 9.60
CA GLU A 590 -27.23 -18.63 8.47
C GLU A 590 -26.57 -17.83 7.36
N THR A 591 -25.53 -18.39 6.73
CA THR A 591 -24.83 -17.80 5.60
C THR A 591 -24.77 -18.77 4.44
N ARG A 592 -25.15 -18.29 3.25
CA ARG A 592 -25.00 -18.99 1.97
C ARG A 592 -24.16 -18.16 1.00
N SER A 593 -23.16 -18.82 0.38
CA SER A 593 -22.30 -18.19 -0.64
C SER A 593 -22.78 -18.56 -2.03
N LEU A 594 -22.63 -17.64 -2.98
CA LEU A 594 -22.72 -17.99 -4.40
C LEU A 594 -21.54 -18.89 -4.78
N PRO A 595 -21.72 -19.81 -5.76
CA PRO A 595 -20.62 -20.58 -6.31
C PRO A 595 -19.48 -19.65 -6.78
N ASN A 596 -18.24 -19.98 -6.42
CA ASN A 596 -17.08 -19.18 -6.77
C ASN A 596 -16.33 -19.83 -7.96
N PRO A 597 -16.30 -19.21 -9.15
CA PRO A 597 -15.56 -19.72 -10.30
C PRO A 597 -14.05 -19.39 -10.23
N GLY A 598 -13.51 -19.04 -9.04
CA GLY A 598 -12.10 -18.69 -8.84
C GLY A 598 -11.78 -17.18 -8.92
N TRP A 599 -12.78 -16.32 -9.14
CA TRP A 599 -12.60 -14.86 -9.29
C TRP A 599 -12.81 -14.09 -7.99
N TYR A 600 -13.60 -14.65 -7.05
CA TYR A 600 -14.00 -14.02 -5.81
C TYR A 600 -13.48 -14.83 -4.61
N SER A 601 -13.28 -14.18 -3.47
CA SER A 601 -12.80 -14.81 -2.23
C SER A 601 -13.94 -15.17 -1.30
N ASN A 602 -14.98 -15.87 -1.81
CA ASN A 602 -16.20 -16.22 -1.07
C ASN A 602 -16.92 -15.02 -0.46
N ASP A 603 -16.92 -13.90 -1.17
CA ASP A 603 -17.41 -12.59 -0.75
C ASP A 603 -18.72 -12.14 -1.46
N ASN A 604 -19.44 -13.12 -2.02
CA ASN A 604 -20.82 -12.96 -2.50
C ASN A 604 -21.71 -13.83 -1.62
N VAL A 605 -22.24 -13.25 -0.53
CA VAL A 605 -22.95 -13.98 0.49
C VAL A 605 -24.32 -13.40 0.80
N VAL A 606 -25.26 -14.27 1.17
CA VAL A 606 -26.53 -13.90 1.77
C VAL A 606 -26.53 -14.46 3.20
N CYS A 607 -26.68 -13.56 4.18
CA CYS A 607 -26.71 -13.86 5.58
C CYS A 607 -28.12 -13.61 6.12
N THR A 608 -28.68 -14.57 6.86
CA THR A 608 -29.96 -14.43 7.56
C THR A 608 -29.69 -14.48 9.07
N LEU A 609 -30.32 -13.57 9.81
CA LEU A 609 -30.19 -13.46 11.26
C LEU A 609 -31.58 -13.51 11.90
N ARG A 610 -31.75 -14.35 12.89
CA ARG A 610 -32.94 -14.40 13.76
C ARG A 610 -32.57 -13.78 15.12
N PHE A 611 -33.29 -12.74 15.48
CA PHE A 611 -33.08 -11.99 16.71
C PHE A 611 -33.89 -12.58 17.89
N ARG A 612 -33.49 -12.27 19.14
CA ARG A 612 -34.15 -12.75 20.33
C ARG A 612 -35.58 -12.22 20.52
N ASP A 613 -35.84 -11.00 20.01
CA ASP A 613 -37.20 -10.41 20.03
C ASP A 613 -38.13 -10.97 18.94
N GLY A 614 -37.64 -11.91 18.13
CA GLY A 614 -38.40 -12.51 17.02
C GLY A 614 -38.19 -11.79 15.68
N SER A 615 -37.47 -10.68 15.62
CA SER A 615 -37.11 -9.98 14.38
C SER A 615 -36.26 -10.85 13.46
N LEU A 616 -36.38 -10.61 12.14
CA LEU A 616 -35.60 -11.28 11.10
C LEU A 616 -34.83 -10.26 10.28
N GLY A 617 -33.54 -10.50 10.05
CA GLY A 617 -32.69 -9.67 9.21
C GLY A 617 -32.02 -10.48 8.10
N THR A 618 -31.95 -9.93 6.91
CA THR A 618 -31.18 -10.50 5.78
C THR A 618 -30.18 -9.49 5.29
N ILE A 619 -28.92 -9.90 5.16
CA ILE A 619 -27.82 -9.09 4.59
C ILE A 619 -27.38 -9.77 3.29
N SER A 620 -27.62 -9.11 2.15
CA SER A 620 -27.08 -9.53 0.86
C SER A 620 -25.79 -8.73 0.59
N TYR A 621 -24.65 -9.34 0.86
CA TYR A 621 -23.33 -8.74 0.65
C TYR A 621 -22.73 -9.27 -0.66
N LEU A 622 -22.59 -8.39 -1.67
CA LEU A 622 -22.32 -8.78 -3.05
C LEU A 622 -21.11 -8.02 -3.59
N ALA A 623 -20.05 -8.74 -3.90
CA ALA A 623 -18.82 -8.20 -4.49
C ALA A 623 -18.86 -8.15 -6.03
N ASN A 624 -19.81 -8.86 -6.65
CA ASN A 624 -19.95 -9.03 -8.11
C ASN A 624 -20.84 -7.99 -8.78
N GLY A 625 -21.33 -6.99 -8.05
CA GLY A 625 -22.18 -5.93 -8.59
C GLY A 625 -21.42 -4.84 -9.33
N ASP A 626 -22.10 -4.11 -10.21
CA ASP A 626 -21.55 -2.94 -10.90
C ASP A 626 -21.31 -1.77 -9.91
N GLY A 627 -20.11 -1.17 -9.99
CA GLY A 627 -19.70 -0.06 -9.12
C GLY A 627 -20.47 1.26 -9.33
N GLY A 628 -21.21 1.40 -10.41
CA GLY A 628 -22.08 2.56 -10.69
C GLY A 628 -23.45 2.48 -9.99
N PHE A 629 -23.81 1.31 -9.43
CA PHE A 629 -25.06 1.14 -8.70
C PHE A 629 -24.90 1.54 -7.23
N SER A 630 -26.01 1.98 -6.57
CA SER A 630 -25.98 2.42 -5.17
C SER A 630 -25.42 1.34 -4.24
N LYS A 631 -24.55 1.77 -3.30
CA LYS A 631 -23.83 0.80 -2.46
C LYS A 631 -24.73 0.11 -1.44
N GLU A 632 -25.59 0.86 -0.76
CA GLU A 632 -26.33 0.34 0.40
C GLU A 632 -27.82 0.67 0.28
N ARG A 633 -28.70 -0.35 0.50
CA ARG A 633 -30.13 -0.16 0.59
C ARG A 633 -30.69 -0.99 1.73
N ILE A 634 -31.48 -0.36 2.58
CA ILE A 634 -32.10 -0.98 3.76
C ILE A 634 -33.60 -0.79 3.67
N GLU A 635 -34.35 -1.87 3.84
CA GLU A 635 -35.80 -1.87 3.90
C GLU A 635 -36.25 -2.54 5.20
N VAL A 636 -37.14 -1.88 5.94
CA VAL A 636 -37.64 -2.35 7.24
C VAL A 636 -39.16 -2.35 7.23
N PHE A 637 -39.73 -3.46 7.67
CA PHE A 637 -41.17 -3.69 7.78
C PHE A 637 -41.53 -4.10 9.21
N GLY A 638 -42.57 -3.52 9.76
CA GLY A 638 -43.12 -3.88 11.08
C GLY A 638 -44.24 -2.96 11.52
N GLY A 639 -45.28 -3.50 12.17
CA GLY A 639 -46.38 -2.74 12.76
C GLY A 639 -47.12 -1.76 11.81
N GLY A 640 -47.33 -2.18 10.58
CA GLY A 640 -47.97 -1.35 9.56
C GLY A 640 -47.09 -0.17 9.06
N LYS A 641 -45.79 -0.22 9.32
CA LYS A 641 -44.80 0.78 8.90
C LYS A 641 -43.79 0.17 7.95
N ILE A 642 -43.34 0.97 7.00
CA ILE A 642 -42.25 0.65 6.07
C ILE A 642 -41.27 1.81 6.08
N ALA A 643 -39.98 1.52 6.25
CA ALA A 643 -38.91 2.47 6.12
C ALA A 643 -37.89 1.99 5.09
N VAL A 644 -37.52 2.86 4.14
CA VAL A 644 -36.51 2.57 3.10
C VAL A 644 -35.41 3.61 3.16
N LEU A 645 -34.19 3.17 3.44
CA LEU A 645 -32.99 4.01 3.44
C LEU A 645 -32.11 3.62 2.25
N ASP A 646 -31.93 4.55 1.29
CA ASP A 646 -31.09 4.34 0.12
C ASP A 646 -29.79 5.16 0.26
N ASP A 647 -28.69 4.45 0.37
CA ASP A 647 -27.29 4.92 0.41
C ASP A 647 -27.04 6.09 1.38
N PHE A 648 -27.79 6.15 2.48
CA PHE A 648 -27.76 7.25 3.47
C PHE A 648 -27.98 8.64 2.86
N ARG A 649 -28.64 8.70 1.69
CA ARG A 649 -28.97 9.93 0.97
C ARG A 649 -30.48 10.18 0.94
N ARG A 650 -31.29 9.12 0.93
CA ARG A 650 -32.73 9.18 0.87
C ARG A 650 -33.36 8.23 1.86
N LEU A 651 -34.24 8.74 2.69
CA LEU A 651 -35.07 7.97 3.61
C LEU A 651 -36.54 8.19 3.27
N GLU A 652 -37.26 7.11 3.08
CA GLU A 652 -38.72 7.07 2.88
C GLU A 652 -39.37 6.39 4.08
N LEU A 653 -40.37 7.03 4.65
CA LEU A 653 -41.13 6.51 5.79
C LEU A 653 -42.60 6.45 5.42
N HIS A 654 -43.16 5.25 5.45
CA HIS A 654 -44.59 4.97 5.09
C HIS A 654 -45.30 4.38 6.31
N GLY A 655 -46.39 5.02 6.77
CA GLY A 655 -47.21 4.51 7.88
C GLY A 655 -48.33 5.48 8.27
N GLY A 656 -49.44 4.94 8.77
CA GLY A 656 -50.60 5.74 9.18
C GLY A 656 -51.19 6.63 8.09
N GLY A 657 -51.15 6.18 6.81
CA GLY A 657 -51.65 6.94 5.66
C GLY A 657 -50.78 8.12 5.24
N LYS A 658 -49.58 8.29 5.84
CA LYS A 658 -48.64 9.37 5.53
C LYS A 658 -47.33 8.81 4.97
N ASN A 659 -46.78 9.53 3.97
CA ASN A 659 -45.49 9.22 3.37
C ASN A 659 -44.57 10.41 3.53
N ASN A 660 -43.44 10.21 4.23
CA ASN A 660 -42.45 11.25 4.44
C ASN A 660 -41.16 10.85 3.70
N ILE A 661 -40.58 11.78 2.93
CA ILE A 661 -39.32 11.58 2.22
C ILE A 661 -38.31 12.61 2.71
N PHE A 662 -37.21 12.12 3.26
CA PHE A 662 -36.06 12.91 3.66
C PHE A 662 -34.91 12.70 2.68
N ARG A 663 -34.27 13.77 2.25
CA ARG A 663 -33.12 13.72 1.33
C ARG A 663 -31.98 14.54 1.87
N SER A 664 -30.77 13.97 1.84
CA SER A 664 -29.54 14.74 2.03
C SER A 664 -29.21 15.45 0.71
N ARG A 665 -29.18 16.79 0.72
CA ARG A 665 -29.06 17.59 -0.51
C ARG A 665 -27.67 17.61 -1.12
N PHE A 666 -26.60 17.52 -0.34
CA PHE A 666 -25.23 17.81 -0.80
C PHE A 666 -24.20 16.72 -0.52
N THR A 667 -24.34 15.97 0.57
CA THR A 667 -23.35 14.97 0.97
C THR A 667 -24.01 13.73 1.55
N GLN A 668 -23.44 12.57 1.26
CA GLN A 668 -23.76 11.35 1.98
C GLN A 668 -23.21 11.45 3.40
N ASP A 669 -24.05 11.29 4.42
CA ASP A 669 -23.63 11.26 5.83
C ASP A 669 -23.86 9.86 6.40
N LYS A 670 -22.77 9.13 6.57
CA LYS A 670 -22.75 7.78 7.16
C LYS A 670 -22.47 7.77 8.66
N GLY A 671 -22.50 8.94 9.32
CA GLY A 671 -22.43 9.05 10.77
C GLY A 671 -21.03 9.21 11.36
N HIS A 672 -19.96 9.32 10.58
CA HIS A 672 -18.61 9.46 11.13
C HIS A 672 -18.42 10.68 12.04
N ARG A 673 -19.12 11.76 11.79
CA ARG A 673 -19.10 12.91 12.70
C ARG A 673 -19.94 12.65 13.95
N GLY A 674 -21.13 12.08 13.79
CA GLY A 674 -22.04 11.77 14.89
C GLY A 674 -21.44 10.78 15.90
N GLU A 675 -20.69 9.77 15.44
CA GLU A 675 -20.01 8.83 16.32
C GLU A 675 -18.97 9.53 17.21
N TRP A 676 -18.20 10.47 16.65
CA TRP A 676 -17.22 11.25 17.43
C TRP A 676 -17.88 12.25 18.37
N GLU A 677 -18.96 12.91 17.98
CA GLU A 677 -19.74 13.79 18.86
C GLU A 677 -20.29 13.00 20.06
N ALA A 678 -20.80 11.80 19.83
CA ALA A 678 -21.32 10.93 20.89
C ALA A 678 -20.21 10.47 21.84
N LEU A 679 -19.07 9.99 21.31
CA LEU A 679 -17.94 9.54 22.14
C LEU A 679 -17.35 10.67 22.99
N VAL A 680 -17.13 11.85 22.39
CA VAL A 680 -16.61 13.02 23.11
C VAL A 680 -17.56 13.44 24.22
N THR A 681 -18.86 13.47 23.96
CA THR A 681 -19.88 13.79 24.96
C THR A 681 -19.86 12.78 26.12
N ALA A 682 -19.77 11.48 25.83
CA ALA A 682 -19.72 10.45 26.85
C ALA A 682 -18.48 10.58 27.74
N ILE A 683 -17.28 10.75 27.15
CA ILE A 683 -16.03 10.94 27.89
C ILE A 683 -16.09 12.19 28.79
N GLN A 684 -16.58 13.32 28.25
CA GLN A 684 -16.66 14.57 28.98
C GLN A 684 -17.67 14.53 30.13
N ALA A 685 -18.74 13.77 29.96
CA ALA A 685 -19.77 13.58 30.99
C ALA A 685 -19.42 12.48 32.00
N GLY A 686 -18.37 11.70 31.80
CA GLY A 686 -18.10 10.48 32.57
C GLY A 686 -19.23 9.44 32.46
N ALA A 687 -19.93 9.43 31.32
CA ALA A 687 -21.03 8.52 31.02
C ALA A 687 -20.54 7.20 30.40
N GLU A 688 -21.44 6.23 30.25
CA GLU A 688 -21.16 4.97 29.55
C GLU A 688 -20.85 5.19 28.06
N SER A 689 -20.23 4.17 27.44
CA SER A 689 -19.95 4.18 26.00
C SER A 689 -21.22 4.35 25.17
N PRO A 690 -21.22 5.18 24.10
CA PRO A 690 -22.38 5.35 23.22
C PRO A 690 -22.89 4.05 22.57
N ILE A 691 -22.05 3.05 22.48
CA ILE A 691 -22.38 1.68 22.12
C ILE A 691 -22.10 0.82 23.35
N ASN A 692 -23.13 0.18 23.88
CA ASN A 692 -22.96 -0.72 25.04
C ASN A 692 -21.97 -1.82 24.68
N PHE A 693 -21.05 -2.15 25.61
CA PHE A 693 -20.01 -3.13 25.35
C PHE A 693 -20.59 -4.52 25.02
N ASP A 694 -21.72 -4.90 25.64
CA ASP A 694 -22.40 -6.17 25.35
C ASP A 694 -22.95 -6.21 23.93
N GLU A 695 -23.44 -5.09 23.38
CA GLU A 695 -23.83 -5.01 21.97
C GLU A 695 -22.65 -5.22 21.04
N ILE A 696 -21.47 -4.65 21.37
CA ILE A 696 -20.24 -4.85 20.60
C ILE A 696 -19.84 -6.33 20.60
N VAL A 697 -19.81 -6.96 21.77
CA VAL A 697 -19.48 -8.40 21.91
C VAL A 697 -20.45 -9.26 21.13
N ASN A 698 -21.76 -9.04 21.28
CA ASN A 698 -22.81 -9.81 20.57
C ASN A 698 -22.71 -9.63 19.05
N THR A 699 -22.38 -8.43 18.57
CA THR A 699 -22.14 -8.17 17.15
C THR A 699 -20.97 -8.98 16.62
N MET A 700 -19.85 -9.04 17.37
CA MET A 700 -18.67 -9.83 16.95
C MET A 700 -18.96 -11.33 16.98
N LEU A 701 -19.62 -11.84 18.04
CA LEU A 701 -20.02 -13.26 18.13
C LEU A 701 -20.96 -13.67 17.00
N ALA A 702 -21.94 -12.83 16.65
CA ALA A 702 -22.82 -13.09 15.52
C ALA A 702 -22.05 -13.08 14.19
N THR A 703 -21.07 -12.20 14.06
CA THR A 703 -20.22 -12.11 12.86
C THR A 703 -19.35 -13.36 12.68
N PHE A 704 -18.75 -13.88 13.77
CA PHE A 704 -17.99 -15.12 13.73
C PHE A 704 -18.89 -16.33 13.42
N ALA A 705 -20.10 -16.37 14.00
CA ALA A 705 -21.08 -17.41 13.71
C ALA A 705 -21.55 -17.39 12.26
N LEU A 706 -21.63 -16.21 11.59
CA LEU A 706 -21.90 -16.09 10.15
C LEU A 706 -20.79 -16.72 9.30
N ASP A 707 -19.54 -16.53 9.65
CA ASP A 707 -18.43 -17.17 8.93
C ASP A 707 -18.35 -18.67 9.19
N GLU A 708 -18.60 -19.10 10.43
CA GLU A 708 -18.75 -20.52 10.79
C GLU A 708 -19.89 -21.19 10.00
N SER A 709 -21.07 -20.56 9.93
CA SER A 709 -22.23 -21.04 9.16
C SER A 709 -21.91 -21.18 7.67
N ARG A 710 -21.15 -20.23 7.12
CA ARG A 710 -20.69 -20.31 5.73
C ARG A 710 -19.82 -21.55 5.48
N CYS A 711 -18.91 -21.84 6.42
CA CYS A 711 -18.03 -23.00 6.32
C CYS A 711 -18.78 -24.31 6.48
N LEU A 712 -19.71 -24.37 7.44
CA LEU A 712 -20.50 -25.59 7.75
C LEU A 712 -21.66 -25.81 6.79
N GLY A 713 -22.12 -24.77 6.09
CA GLY A 713 -23.28 -24.84 5.21
C GLY A 713 -24.63 -25.07 5.94
N GLN A 714 -24.73 -24.72 7.22
CA GLN A 714 -25.91 -24.88 8.06
C GLN A 714 -26.10 -23.72 9.02
N PRO A 715 -27.32 -23.50 9.60
CA PRO A 715 -27.53 -22.48 10.63
C PRO A 715 -26.64 -22.73 11.85
N VAL A 716 -26.18 -21.65 12.46
CA VAL A 716 -25.38 -21.67 13.70
C VAL A 716 -26.05 -20.79 14.75
N ARG A 717 -26.17 -21.31 15.98
CA ARG A 717 -26.61 -20.51 17.13
C ARG A 717 -25.50 -19.59 17.58
N VAL A 718 -25.83 -18.31 17.80
CA VAL A 718 -24.87 -17.34 18.32
C VAL A 718 -24.58 -17.66 19.78
N ARG A 719 -23.31 -17.84 20.13
CA ARG A 719 -22.85 -18.14 21.49
C ARG A 719 -23.20 -16.97 22.42
N GLU A 720 -23.53 -17.33 23.68
CA GLU A 720 -23.82 -16.32 24.69
C GLU A 720 -22.54 -15.84 25.38
N ARG A 721 -22.50 -14.55 25.74
CA ARG A 721 -21.39 -13.98 26.49
C ARG A 721 -21.13 -14.65 27.83
N GLU A 722 -22.14 -15.21 28.47
CA GLU A 722 -22.04 -15.91 29.78
C GLU A 722 -21.05 -17.08 29.74
N LEU A 723 -20.84 -17.69 28.56
CA LEU A 723 -19.83 -18.74 28.35
C LEU A 723 -18.37 -18.20 28.40
N PHE A 724 -18.15 -16.90 28.28
CA PHE A 724 -16.84 -16.29 28.44
C PHE A 724 -16.46 -15.99 29.90
N ASN A 725 -17.41 -16.08 30.82
CA ASN A 725 -17.20 -15.84 32.25
C ASN A 725 -16.88 -17.13 33.03
N SER A 726 -16.99 -18.31 32.43
CA SER A 726 -16.67 -19.58 33.06
C SER A 726 -15.25 -20.04 32.70
N ASP A 727 -14.39 -20.27 33.68
CA ASP A 727 -13.04 -20.84 33.55
C ASP A 727 -13.02 -22.32 33.10
N THR A 728 -13.98 -22.77 32.34
CA THR A 728 -14.01 -24.14 31.81
C THR A 728 -13.14 -24.24 30.56
N PRO A 729 -12.08 -25.07 30.55
CA PRO A 729 -11.28 -25.27 29.35
C PRO A 729 -12.15 -25.90 28.26
N SER A 730 -12.27 -25.25 27.12
CA SER A 730 -12.95 -25.79 25.94
C SER A 730 -12.20 -27.06 25.50
N ALA A 731 -12.91 -28.18 25.44
CA ALA A 731 -12.44 -29.35 24.74
C ALA A 731 -12.22 -28.98 23.27
N THR A 732 -10.98 -28.78 22.90
CA THR A 732 -10.54 -28.60 21.51
C THR A 732 -10.82 -29.90 20.77
N ALA A 733 -11.90 -29.91 19.99
CA ALA A 733 -12.03 -30.87 18.91
C ALA A 733 -10.97 -30.54 17.87
N GLY A 734 -9.90 -31.33 17.84
CA GLY A 734 -8.89 -31.27 16.81
C GLY A 734 -9.55 -31.57 15.46
N ILE A 735 -9.61 -30.57 14.59
CA ILE A 735 -9.85 -30.78 13.17
C ILE A 735 -8.45 -30.83 12.54
N ASP A 736 -7.98 -32.04 12.26
CA ASP A 736 -6.84 -32.31 11.41
C ASP A 736 -7.04 -31.59 10.07
N ARG A 737 -6.17 -30.65 9.76
CA ARG A 737 -6.07 -30.05 8.45
C ARG A 737 -5.15 -30.93 7.61
N ALA A 738 -5.72 -31.86 6.87
CA ALA A 738 -5.04 -32.55 5.78
C ALA A 738 -5.52 -31.96 4.44
N SER A 739 -4.53 -31.60 3.59
CA SER A 739 -4.48 -31.28 2.17
C SER A 739 -5.12 -29.99 1.71
#